data_d38d8287992a7e2c9f9763df2fc0ac1a
#
_entry.id   d38d8287992a7e2c9f9763df2fc0ac1a
#
_cell.length_a   1.000
_cell.length_b   1.000
_cell.length_c   1.000
_cell.angle_alpha   90.00
_cell.angle_beta   90.00
_cell.angle_gamma   90.00
#
_symmetry.space_group_name_H-M   'P 1'
#
loop_
_entity.id
_entity.type
_entity.pdbx_description
1 polymer ?
#
loop_
_entity_poly.entity_id
_entity_poly.type
_entity_poly.pdbx_seq_one_letter_code
_entity_poly.pdbx_strand_id
1 'polypeptide(L)'
;MLAHATPPPERNFKSHEKITKQYGVKAAGLAFLPQAWRLEFVALSVDVHKHWKAGGDLRGHTEIDSLRLWLKERAFEQVILRSSGSSETLQDRGKFRSRVLNCGWTFSMLLSNLRKLYEDAQTADRKADLGIVVHQYIKADYVGHLSNEHRVSPTINQWAYELELPQWVPSKGINSKFTTSPDPSAPLRCGSQVPHQPLRSLGHFLAEQFSERCHLEWLVHEGTLYLMQIDFEWPQLDRGLDPKRDFKLSAPADLNLEGALEIRPYQIGTSTKWPKLQNLSDFDFEDQDVLSPRIYPLEPNRIASAVSDEAAYKKLSLEMKALTGDRLVVRTDCIKESASRFNLPRTDTISVEDAIKWCHSISSDFVKQGVKEDELIFLFHAFLPARASAWAYARPGNPVVIVDALWGLPDGLQVLPVDTYEVNVAQKKVIGTKTTFKHAFLIEVENGNWDYRNIKTRSGRKQVLTSADKIEIAIRTARIADKLQEDAQIMWFCGIPSAYQVGRNLPWFRSREVLDPSPRQEIKYKPYRVSNSTDLKRVPLERVTLQLSPEADLIRDNEFLESVIEVAKARSLPVQLEGSILGHAYYRLNQENIPVILRNAPKYYRKRNAQVFGKIVRDKIPDSIAKGGESVREAKLAKDDLQIGLAGKLLEELDEFLRAKNKDESAAELADILEVIKGLANCCGHSWSRIEQIAKEKETKRGGFNEGKVLIETALPHRDSPIEREQQVRIADLGRVESRENSVEVPPSALVSTSKGPGVIFSFQGDTTRYRVSIRDGKLLLTRLDPKFEGTYEKQQELF
;
A
#
# COMPACT_ATOMS: atom_id res chain seq x y z
N MET A 1 -33.85 1.50 -20.86
CA MET A 1 -32.51 2.13 -21.07
C MET A 1 -32.30 3.22 -20.06
N LEU A 2 -31.17 3.22 -19.35
CA LEU A 2 -30.82 4.27 -18.40
C LEU A 2 -30.22 5.43 -19.21
N ALA A 3 -30.95 6.51 -19.38
CA ALA A 3 -30.49 7.73 -20.05
C ALA A 3 -30.51 8.87 -19.05
N HIS A 4 -29.46 9.72 -19.03
CA HIS A 4 -29.41 10.94 -18.24
C HIS A 4 -29.91 10.82 -16.80
N ALA A 5 -29.59 9.72 -16.12
CA ALA A 5 -30.09 9.50 -14.77
C ALA A 5 -29.71 10.68 -13.88
N THR A 6 -30.70 11.39 -13.39
CA THR A 6 -30.55 12.24 -12.22
C THR A 6 -29.92 11.39 -11.13
N PRO A 7 -28.87 11.86 -10.43
CA PRO A 7 -28.31 11.11 -9.34
C PRO A 7 -29.42 10.61 -8.41
N PRO A 8 -29.39 9.35 -7.96
CA PRO A 8 -30.39 8.86 -7.07
C PRO A 8 -30.46 9.73 -5.82
N PRO A 9 -31.64 10.01 -5.25
CA PRO A 9 -31.80 10.87 -4.09
C PRO A 9 -30.97 10.40 -2.89
N GLU A 10 -30.76 9.08 -2.80
CA GLU A 10 -29.87 8.48 -1.79
C GLU A 10 -28.68 7.80 -2.46
N ARG A 11 -27.48 8.27 -2.16
CA ARG A 11 -26.21 7.73 -2.65
C ARG A 11 -25.70 6.65 -1.69
N ASN A 12 -26.41 5.53 -1.60
CA ASN A 12 -26.10 4.41 -0.72
C ASN A 12 -25.97 3.09 -1.49
N PHE A 13 -25.52 2.03 -0.77
CA PHE A 13 -25.33 0.71 -1.36
C PHE A 13 -26.59 0.16 -2.04
N LYS A 14 -27.76 0.29 -1.44
CA LYS A 14 -29.02 -0.26 -1.99
C LYS A 14 -29.37 0.37 -3.34
N SER A 15 -29.23 1.70 -3.44
CA SER A 15 -29.45 2.42 -4.70
C SER A 15 -28.44 2.02 -5.76
N HIS A 16 -27.17 1.90 -5.39
CA HIS A 16 -26.11 1.43 -6.28
C HIS A 16 -26.35 -0.01 -6.74
N GLU A 17 -26.66 -0.91 -5.82
CA GLU A 17 -26.94 -2.32 -6.12
C GLU A 17 -28.13 -2.49 -7.07
N LYS A 18 -29.20 -1.70 -6.89
CA LYS A 18 -30.36 -1.73 -7.78
C LYS A 18 -29.98 -1.40 -9.22
N ILE A 19 -29.21 -0.33 -9.43
CA ILE A 19 -28.75 0.07 -10.76
C ILE A 19 -27.75 -0.96 -11.30
N THR A 20 -26.86 -1.47 -10.47
CA THR A 20 -25.86 -2.48 -10.84
C THR A 20 -26.53 -3.77 -11.35
N LYS A 21 -27.56 -4.26 -10.69
CA LYS A 21 -28.30 -5.45 -11.11
C LYS A 21 -28.96 -5.27 -12.48
N GLN A 22 -29.36 -4.05 -12.82
CA GLN A 22 -30.06 -3.76 -14.06
C GLN A 22 -29.14 -3.35 -15.20
N TYR A 23 -28.07 -2.57 -14.93
CA TYR A 23 -27.23 -1.94 -15.96
C TYR A 23 -25.72 -2.19 -15.76
N GLY A 24 -25.33 -2.91 -14.73
CA GLY A 24 -23.94 -3.17 -14.35
C GLY A 24 -23.29 -2.05 -13.54
N VAL A 25 -22.11 -2.36 -13.01
CA VAL A 25 -21.40 -1.53 -12.01
C VAL A 25 -20.93 -0.17 -12.56
N LYS A 26 -20.47 -0.13 -13.84
CA LYS A 26 -20.00 1.13 -14.44
C LYS A 26 -21.13 2.12 -14.67
N ALA A 27 -22.28 1.62 -15.11
CA ALA A 27 -23.48 2.44 -15.26
C ALA A 27 -23.96 2.97 -13.90
N ALA A 28 -23.94 2.13 -12.85
CA ALA A 28 -24.29 2.52 -11.50
C ALA A 28 -23.35 3.60 -10.96
N GLY A 29 -22.04 3.44 -11.12
CA GLY A 29 -21.06 4.44 -10.73
C GLY A 29 -21.27 5.79 -11.43
N LEU A 30 -21.40 5.78 -12.74
CA LEU A 30 -21.68 6.99 -13.51
C LEU A 30 -22.97 7.71 -13.11
N ALA A 31 -24.02 6.95 -12.75
CA ALA A 31 -25.28 7.52 -12.28
C ALA A 31 -25.13 8.30 -10.96
N PHE A 32 -24.12 8.00 -10.15
CA PHE A 32 -23.85 8.69 -8.87
C PHE A 32 -23.07 10.00 -9.03
N LEU A 33 -22.44 10.21 -10.17
CA LEU A 33 -21.67 11.42 -10.45
C LEU A 33 -22.56 12.58 -10.93
N PRO A 34 -22.20 13.83 -10.61
CA PRO A 34 -22.83 15.01 -11.17
C PRO A 34 -22.82 15.01 -12.70
N GLN A 35 -23.92 15.41 -13.33
CA GLN A 35 -24.06 15.41 -14.78
C GLN A 35 -23.01 16.33 -15.46
N ALA A 36 -22.71 17.49 -14.87
CA ALA A 36 -21.73 18.43 -15.41
C ALA A 36 -20.29 17.90 -15.43
N TRP A 37 -20.00 16.80 -14.69
CA TRP A 37 -18.65 16.26 -14.56
C TRP A 37 -18.42 15.00 -15.39
N ARG A 38 -19.42 14.48 -16.05
CA ARG A 38 -19.34 13.26 -16.87
C ARG A 38 -19.81 13.50 -18.29
N LEU A 39 -19.35 12.64 -19.18
CA LEU A 39 -19.89 12.63 -20.53
C LEU A 39 -21.36 12.18 -20.50
N GLU A 40 -22.14 12.71 -21.45
CA GLU A 40 -23.48 12.22 -21.69
C GLU A 40 -23.42 10.74 -22.09
N PHE A 41 -24.18 9.89 -21.43
CA PHE A 41 -24.18 8.47 -21.70
C PHE A 41 -25.59 7.88 -21.66
N VAL A 42 -25.72 6.73 -22.28
CA VAL A 42 -26.85 5.82 -22.07
C VAL A 42 -26.32 4.44 -21.71
N ALA A 43 -27.13 3.65 -21.02
CA ALA A 43 -26.79 2.27 -20.71
C ALA A 43 -27.89 1.32 -21.16
N LEU A 44 -27.49 0.26 -21.84
CA LEU A 44 -28.33 -0.90 -22.12
C LEU A 44 -28.39 -1.79 -20.89
N SER A 45 -29.56 -2.31 -20.58
CA SER A 45 -29.76 -3.21 -19.47
C SER A 45 -29.15 -4.59 -19.71
N VAL A 46 -28.93 -5.33 -18.63
CA VAL A 46 -28.52 -6.73 -18.67
C VAL A 46 -29.57 -7.62 -19.38
N ASP A 47 -30.80 -7.17 -19.49
CA ASP A 47 -31.85 -7.93 -20.16
C ASP A 47 -31.64 -8.02 -21.67
N VAL A 48 -30.99 -7.03 -22.30
CA VAL A 48 -30.51 -7.10 -23.68
C VAL A 48 -29.53 -8.26 -23.87
N HIS A 49 -28.61 -8.42 -22.95
CA HIS A 49 -27.66 -9.53 -22.95
C HIS A 49 -28.35 -10.89 -22.73
N LYS A 50 -29.29 -10.95 -21.79
CA LYS A 50 -30.09 -12.18 -21.56
C LYS A 50 -30.90 -12.56 -22.77
N HIS A 51 -31.53 -11.57 -23.44
CA HIS A 51 -32.25 -11.81 -24.71
C HIS A 51 -31.33 -12.42 -25.76
N TRP A 52 -30.12 -11.84 -25.94
CA TRP A 52 -29.12 -12.37 -26.87
C TRP A 52 -28.64 -13.78 -26.48
N LYS A 53 -28.38 -14.04 -25.19
CA LYS A 53 -28.02 -15.39 -24.68
C LYS A 53 -29.09 -16.44 -25.00
N ALA A 54 -30.34 -16.06 -25.00
CA ALA A 54 -31.47 -16.93 -25.35
C ALA A 54 -31.65 -17.13 -26.86
N GLY A 55 -30.72 -16.62 -27.69
CA GLY A 55 -30.79 -16.71 -29.16
C GLY A 55 -31.64 -15.62 -29.81
N GLY A 56 -32.06 -14.58 -29.06
CA GLY A 56 -32.83 -13.46 -29.61
C GLY A 56 -32.00 -12.54 -30.50
N ASP A 57 -32.64 -11.99 -31.55
CA ASP A 57 -31.99 -11.00 -32.40
C ASP A 57 -31.95 -9.63 -31.68
N LEU A 58 -30.82 -8.98 -31.71
CA LEU A 58 -30.66 -7.62 -31.18
C LEU A 58 -31.42 -6.58 -32.05
N ARG A 59 -31.70 -6.88 -33.30
CA ARG A 59 -32.51 -6.02 -34.16
C ARG A 59 -33.97 -6.08 -33.70
N GLY A 60 -34.61 -4.92 -33.55
CA GLY A 60 -35.97 -4.82 -33.04
C GLY A 60 -36.15 -4.98 -31.54
N HIS A 61 -35.06 -5.12 -30.77
CA HIS A 61 -35.12 -5.00 -29.32
C HIS A 61 -35.35 -3.52 -28.95
N THR A 62 -36.34 -3.22 -28.12
CA THR A 62 -36.78 -1.85 -27.80
C THR A 62 -35.66 -0.94 -27.28
N GLU A 63 -34.76 -1.44 -26.45
CA GLU A 63 -33.61 -0.67 -25.97
C GLU A 63 -32.58 -0.39 -27.07
N ILE A 64 -32.38 -1.31 -27.99
CA ILE A 64 -31.49 -1.13 -29.16
C ILE A 64 -32.05 -0.09 -30.12
N ASP A 65 -33.37 -0.10 -30.37
CA ASP A 65 -34.02 0.92 -31.20
C ASP A 65 -33.92 2.30 -30.51
N SER A 66 -34.15 2.37 -29.22
CA SER A 66 -33.98 3.60 -28.44
C SER A 66 -32.52 4.09 -28.47
N LEU A 67 -31.52 3.19 -28.37
CA LEU A 67 -30.09 3.55 -28.51
C LEU A 67 -29.81 4.12 -29.92
N ARG A 68 -30.37 3.48 -30.98
CA ARG A 68 -30.21 3.95 -32.34
C ARG A 68 -30.75 5.37 -32.54
N LEU A 69 -31.92 5.67 -31.99
CA LEU A 69 -32.53 7.02 -32.03
C LEU A 69 -31.65 8.01 -31.29
N TRP A 70 -31.23 7.69 -30.07
CA TRP A 70 -30.37 8.55 -29.24
C TRP A 70 -29.04 8.89 -29.93
N LEU A 71 -28.35 7.91 -30.53
CA LEU A 71 -27.12 8.09 -31.29
C LEU A 71 -27.33 8.95 -32.54
N LYS A 72 -28.47 8.77 -33.24
CA LYS A 72 -28.81 9.57 -34.43
C LYS A 72 -29.01 11.06 -34.07
N GLU A 73 -29.66 11.33 -32.95
CA GLU A 73 -29.89 12.72 -32.46
C GLU A 73 -28.58 13.44 -32.09
N ARG A 74 -27.59 12.72 -31.54
CA ARG A 74 -26.31 13.28 -31.07
C ARG A 74 -25.27 13.38 -32.18
N ALA A 75 -25.41 12.61 -33.24
CA ALA A 75 -24.48 12.60 -34.38
C ALA A 75 -23.00 12.45 -34.02
N PHE A 76 -22.68 11.62 -33.00
CA PHE A 76 -21.30 11.41 -32.59
C PHE A 76 -20.46 10.78 -33.69
N GLU A 77 -19.29 11.40 -33.98
CA GLU A 77 -18.36 10.88 -34.98
C GLU A 77 -17.74 9.55 -34.54
N GLN A 78 -17.43 9.43 -33.25
CA GLN A 78 -16.89 8.23 -32.63
C GLN A 78 -17.67 7.87 -31.38
N VAL A 79 -17.88 6.59 -31.17
CA VAL A 79 -18.68 6.08 -30.05
C VAL A 79 -17.88 4.99 -29.34
N ILE A 80 -17.92 4.94 -28.02
CA ILE A 80 -17.36 3.84 -27.24
C ILE A 80 -18.47 3.03 -26.58
N LEU A 81 -18.31 1.72 -26.64
CA LEU A 81 -19.14 0.73 -25.97
C LEU A 81 -18.32 0.17 -24.80
N ARG A 82 -18.73 0.46 -23.58
CA ARG A 82 -18.06 -0.01 -22.35
C ARG A 82 -18.90 -1.10 -21.70
N SER A 83 -18.32 -2.27 -21.58
CA SER A 83 -18.94 -3.37 -20.84
C SER A 83 -19.09 -3.02 -19.35
N SER A 84 -20.22 -3.40 -18.75
CA SER A 84 -20.60 -3.10 -17.38
C SER A 84 -21.20 -4.36 -16.73
N GLY A 85 -20.37 -5.15 -16.07
CA GLY A 85 -20.81 -6.40 -15.44
C GLY A 85 -21.71 -6.17 -14.23
N SER A 86 -22.73 -7.00 -14.04
CA SER A 86 -23.62 -6.91 -12.88
C SER A 86 -23.00 -7.49 -11.60
N SER A 87 -21.97 -8.31 -11.72
CA SER A 87 -21.22 -8.94 -10.61
C SER A 87 -19.78 -8.47 -10.51
N GLU A 88 -19.38 -7.46 -11.28
CA GLU A 88 -18.04 -6.91 -11.30
C GLU A 88 -17.74 -6.20 -9.97
N THR A 89 -16.58 -6.49 -9.38
CA THR A 89 -16.10 -5.84 -8.16
C THR A 89 -14.87 -4.97 -8.48
N LEU A 90 -14.40 -4.18 -7.51
CA LEU A 90 -13.14 -3.46 -7.62
C LEU A 90 -11.95 -4.37 -7.98
N GLN A 91 -11.99 -5.63 -7.53
CA GLN A 91 -10.96 -6.62 -7.79
C GLN A 91 -11.04 -7.22 -9.20
N ASP A 92 -12.22 -7.15 -9.84
CA ASP A 92 -12.47 -7.68 -11.19
C ASP A 92 -12.32 -6.63 -12.30
N ARG A 93 -11.75 -5.47 -12.01
CA ARG A 93 -11.55 -4.41 -13.01
C ARG A 93 -10.84 -4.94 -14.24
N GLY A 94 -11.37 -4.57 -15.41
CA GLY A 94 -10.83 -4.98 -16.67
C GLY A 94 -11.14 -6.41 -17.11
N LYS A 95 -11.94 -7.13 -16.36
CA LYS A 95 -12.44 -8.45 -16.76
C LYS A 95 -13.20 -8.40 -18.08
N PHE A 96 -13.90 -7.31 -18.34
CA PHE A 96 -14.73 -7.15 -19.55
C PHE A 96 -14.20 -6.01 -20.44
N ARG A 97 -14.21 -6.24 -21.75
CA ARG A 97 -13.63 -5.36 -22.76
C ARG A 97 -14.49 -4.12 -23.06
N SER A 98 -13.89 -3.11 -23.66
CA SER A 98 -14.55 -1.97 -24.28
C SER A 98 -14.21 -1.93 -25.76
N ARG A 99 -15.09 -1.36 -26.61
CA ARG A 99 -14.87 -1.25 -28.06
C ARG A 99 -15.17 0.15 -28.54
N VAL A 100 -14.33 0.67 -29.40
CA VAL A 100 -14.51 1.98 -30.03
C VAL A 100 -15.02 1.78 -31.46
N LEU A 101 -16.04 2.52 -31.81
CA LEU A 101 -16.54 2.67 -33.17
C LEU A 101 -15.97 3.95 -33.76
N ASN A 102 -15.09 3.82 -34.76
CA ASN A 102 -14.41 4.96 -35.39
C ASN A 102 -15.35 5.73 -36.34
N CYS A 103 -14.89 6.89 -36.82
CA CYS A 103 -15.63 7.73 -37.77
C CYS A 103 -16.22 6.93 -38.92
N GLY A 104 -17.46 7.26 -39.31
CA GLY A 104 -18.18 6.55 -40.36
C GLY A 104 -18.81 5.21 -39.91
N TRP A 105 -18.93 4.96 -38.62
CA TRP A 105 -19.58 3.75 -38.11
C TRP A 105 -21.06 3.66 -38.58
N THR A 106 -21.53 2.43 -38.80
CA THR A 106 -22.89 2.14 -39.18
C THR A 106 -23.63 1.39 -38.08
N PHE A 107 -24.96 1.38 -38.12
CA PHE A 107 -25.77 0.61 -37.17
C PHE A 107 -25.44 -0.89 -37.19
N SER A 108 -25.08 -1.43 -38.35
CA SER A 108 -24.65 -2.81 -38.48
C SER A 108 -23.31 -3.05 -37.74
N MET A 109 -22.37 -2.09 -37.79
CA MET A 109 -21.11 -2.15 -37.03
C MET A 109 -21.36 -2.07 -35.54
N LEU A 110 -22.29 -1.22 -35.09
CA LEU A 110 -22.72 -1.15 -33.69
C LEU A 110 -23.22 -2.52 -33.21
N LEU A 111 -24.16 -3.13 -33.92
CA LEU A 111 -24.69 -4.46 -33.55
C LEU A 111 -23.63 -5.55 -33.57
N SER A 112 -22.73 -5.52 -34.55
CA SER A 112 -21.59 -6.48 -34.58
C SER A 112 -20.68 -6.35 -33.39
N ASN A 113 -20.35 -5.11 -32.96
CA ASN A 113 -19.49 -4.89 -31.79
C ASN A 113 -20.21 -5.21 -30.48
N LEU A 114 -21.52 -5.00 -30.36
CA LEU A 114 -22.31 -5.45 -29.21
C LEU A 114 -22.28 -6.99 -29.08
N ARG A 115 -22.50 -7.72 -30.21
CA ARG A 115 -22.39 -9.19 -30.20
C ARG A 115 -21.02 -9.66 -29.75
N LYS A 116 -19.95 -9.07 -30.27
CA LYS A 116 -18.58 -9.40 -29.87
C LYS A 116 -18.30 -9.13 -28.39
N LEU A 117 -18.84 -8.04 -27.81
CA LEU A 117 -18.72 -7.78 -26.37
C LEU A 117 -19.45 -8.84 -25.54
N TYR A 118 -20.60 -9.31 -26.00
CA TYR A 118 -21.37 -10.37 -25.33
C TYR A 118 -20.64 -11.73 -25.43
N GLU A 119 -20.07 -12.05 -26.60
CA GLU A 119 -19.23 -13.25 -26.79
C GLU A 119 -18.00 -13.23 -25.89
N ASP A 120 -17.28 -12.11 -25.87
CA ASP A 120 -16.11 -11.89 -24.99
C ASP A 120 -16.48 -12.08 -23.50
N ALA A 121 -17.63 -11.55 -23.08
CA ALA A 121 -18.10 -11.71 -21.71
C ALA A 121 -18.45 -13.16 -21.36
N GLN A 122 -19.09 -13.90 -22.26
CA GLN A 122 -19.38 -15.32 -22.05
C GLN A 122 -18.11 -16.17 -21.94
N THR A 123 -17.06 -15.79 -22.69
CA THR A 123 -15.76 -16.46 -22.61
C THR A 123 -15.09 -16.17 -21.28
N ALA A 124 -15.14 -14.92 -20.79
CA ALA A 124 -14.54 -14.51 -19.54
C ALA A 124 -15.29 -15.02 -18.29
N ASP A 125 -16.61 -15.05 -18.36
CA ASP A 125 -17.47 -15.55 -17.27
C ASP A 125 -18.86 -15.94 -17.80
N ARG A 126 -19.11 -17.23 -17.93
CA ARG A 126 -20.41 -17.75 -18.43
C ARG A 126 -21.63 -17.34 -17.59
N LYS A 127 -21.42 -17.02 -16.32
CA LYS A 127 -22.49 -16.64 -15.38
C LYS A 127 -22.73 -15.12 -15.34
N ALA A 128 -21.82 -14.31 -15.86
CA ALA A 128 -21.96 -12.88 -15.83
C ALA A 128 -23.08 -12.38 -16.73
N ASP A 129 -23.86 -11.43 -16.20
CA ASP A 129 -24.80 -10.63 -16.99
C ASP A 129 -24.16 -9.26 -17.25
N LEU A 130 -24.21 -8.81 -18.49
CA LEU A 130 -23.53 -7.63 -18.98
C LEU A 130 -24.50 -6.54 -19.42
N GLY A 131 -24.41 -5.36 -18.77
CA GLY A 131 -24.92 -4.11 -19.32
C GLY A 131 -23.87 -3.45 -20.20
N ILE A 132 -24.27 -2.50 -21.03
CA ILE A 132 -23.36 -1.74 -21.89
C ILE A 132 -23.57 -0.24 -21.67
N VAL A 133 -22.50 0.46 -21.30
CA VAL A 133 -22.48 1.94 -21.27
C VAL A 133 -22.02 2.44 -22.63
N VAL A 134 -22.76 3.39 -23.21
CA VAL A 134 -22.48 3.98 -24.52
C VAL A 134 -22.37 5.49 -24.38
N HIS A 135 -21.27 6.05 -24.85
CA HIS A 135 -21.07 7.51 -24.88
C HIS A 135 -20.15 7.90 -26.06
N GLN A 136 -20.01 9.21 -26.28
CA GLN A 136 -19.04 9.73 -27.23
C GLN A 136 -17.63 9.28 -26.86
N TYR A 137 -16.84 8.84 -27.84
CA TYR A 137 -15.40 8.68 -27.66
C TYR A 137 -14.72 10.04 -27.83
N ILE A 138 -13.94 10.44 -26.85
CA ILE A 138 -13.18 11.69 -26.87
C ILE A 138 -11.70 11.36 -26.81
N LYS A 139 -10.92 11.94 -27.72
CA LYS A 139 -9.46 11.89 -27.63
C LYS A 139 -9.01 12.76 -26.49
N ALA A 140 -8.49 12.14 -25.45
CA ALA A 140 -8.06 12.85 -24.24
C ALA A 140 -6.69 13.50 -24.41
N ASP A 141 -6.52 14.70 -23.82
CA ASP A 141 -5.21 15.35 -23.63
C ASP A 141 -4.45 14.66 -22.50
N TYR A 142 -5.16 14.30 -21.44
CA TYR A 142 -4.67 13.57 -20.26
C TYR A 142 -5.72 12.56 -19.81
N VAL A 143 -5.24 11.43 -19.27
CA VAL A 143 -6.09 10.45 -18.57
C VAL A 143 -5.41 10.03 -17.29
N GLY A 144 -6.18 9.57 -16.33
CA GLY A 144 -5.61 9.09 -15.08
C GLY A 144 -6.64 8.57 -14.09
N HIS A 145 -6.16 8.32 -12.89
CA HIS A 145 -6.94 7.76 -11.80
C HIS A 145 -6.84 8.64 -10.56
N LEU A 146 -7.90 8.63 -9.75
CA LEU A 146 -7.94 9.20 -8.41
C LEU A 146 -8.55 8.17 -7.48
N SER A 147 -7.86 7.82 -6.38
CA SER A 147 -8.31 6.73 -5.51
C SER A 147 -7.93 6.95 -4.06
N ASN A 148 -8.84 6.59 -3.16
CA ASN A 148 -8.57 6.43 -1.73
C ASN A 148 -8.82 5.00 -1.23
N GLU A 149 -8.90 4.01 -2.15
CA GLU A 149 -9.04 2.60 -1.80
C GLU A 149 -8.06 2.16 -0.70
N HIS A 150 -8.46 1.17 0.11
CA HIS A 150 -7.57 0.60 1.13
C HIS A 150 -6.24 0.10 0.56
N ARG A 151 -6.24 -0.31 -0.70
CA ARG A 151 -5.04 -0.77 -1.42
C ARG A 151 -4.00 0.34 -1.59
N VAL A 152 -4.43 1.55 -1.90
CA VAL A 152 -3.52 2.68 -2.22
C VAL A 152 -3.38 3.67 -1.08
N SER A 153 -4.37 3.79 -0.20
CA SER A 153 -4.39 4.79 0.85
C SER A 153 -4.60 4.20 2.25
N PRO A 154 -3.81 4.59 3.26
CA PRO A 154 -3.99 4.15 4.63
C PRO A 154 -5.25 4.75 5.28
N THR A 155 -5.67 5.96 4.89
CA THR A 155 -6.83 6.66 5.45
C THR A 155 -7.81 7.08 4.36
N ILE A 156 -9.09 7.25 4.70
CA ILE A 156 -10.13 7.67 3.74
C ILE A 156 -9.88 9.07 3.18
N ASN A 157 -9.22 9.94 3.96
CA ASN A 157 -8.95 11.32 3.57
C ASN A 157 -7.66 11.50 2.75
N GLN A 158 -6.90 10.42 2.54
CA GLN A 158 -5.72 10.45 1.70
C GLN A 158 -6.06 9.88 0.33
N TRP A 159 -5.74 10.64 -0.69
CA TRP A 159 -5.98 10.29 -2.07
C TRP A 159 -4.67 10.08 -2.81
N ALA A 160 -4.60 9.05 -3.65
CA ALA A 160 -3.58 8.88 -4.65
C ALA A 160 -4.15 9.24 -6.01
N TYR A 161 -3.42 9.98 -6.82
CA TYR A 161 -3.76 10.18 -8.22
C TYR A 161 -2.61 9.78 -9.12
N GLU A 162 -2.92 9.35 -10.30
CA GLU A 162 -1.99 9.00 -11.35
C GLU A 162 -2.39 9.66 -12.64
N LEU A 163 -1.38 10.01 -13.41
CA LEU A 163 -1.50 10.59 -14.72
C LEU A 163 -0.87 9.63 -15.73
N GLU A 164 -1.64 9.20 -16.69
CA GLU A 164 -1.18 8.42 -17.83
C GLU A 164 -1.00 9.35 -19.03
N LEU A 165 0.20 9.52 -19.56
CA LEU A 165 0.56 10.24 -20.79
C LEU A 165 0.89 11.74 -20.62
N PRO A 166 1.84 12.25 -21.45
CA PRO A 166 2.80 11.52 -22.30
C PRO A 166 4.01 10.98 -21.54
N GLN A 167 4.21 11.41 -20.30
CA GLN A 167 5.25 10.91 -19.39
C GLN A 167 4.59 10.54 -18.07
N TRP A 168 4.78 9.27 -17.68
CA TRP A 168 4.28 8.77 -16.42
C TRP A 168 4.86 9.59 -15.25
N VAL A 169 3.98 10.20 -14.45
CA VAL A 169 4.32 10.90 -13.22
C VAL A 169 3.94 9.99 -12.07
N PRO A 170 4.89 9.62 -11.17
CA PRO A 170 4.58 8.77 -10.02
C PRO A 170 3.44 9.37 -9.21
N SER A 171 2.53 8.51 -8.74
CA SER A 171 1.45 8.92 -7.86
C SER A 171 2.01 9.65 -6.65
N LYS A 172 1.69 10.93 -6.52
CA LYS A 172 1.94 11.66 -5.29
C LYS A 172 0.69 11.53 -4.45
N GLY A 173 0.82 10.96 -3.25
CA GLY A 173 -0.26 10.99 -2.28
C GLY A 173 -0.66 12.44 -2.06
N ILE A 174 -1.92 12.77 -2.32
CA ILE A 174 -2.47 14.08 -1.98
C ILE A 174 -2.87 13.98 -0.52
N ASN A 175 -2.00 14.40 0.38
CA ASN A 175 -2.41 14.69 1.75
C ASN A 175 -3.30 15.91 1.70
N SER A 176 -4.59 15.72 1.90
CA SER A 176 -5.54 16.78 1.73
C SER A 176 -6.39 17.00 2.98
N LYS A 177 -6.14 18.11 3.62
CA LYS A 177 -7.26 18.85 4.15
C LYS A 177 -7.67 19.82 3.04
N PHE A 178 -8.67 19.44 2.26
CA PHE A 178 -9.22 20.31 1.22
C PHE A 178 -10.19 21.29 1.86
N THR A 179 -10.24 22.50 1.33
CA THR A 179 -11.03 23.57 1.92
C THR A 179 -12.30 23.90 1.14
N THR A 180 -12.43 23.41 -0.09
CA THR A 180 -13.59 23.71 -0.94
C THR A 180 -13.97 22.56 -1.84
N SER A 181 -15.24 22.18 -1.83
CA SER A 181 -15.84 21.29 -2.83
C SER A 181 -16.12 22.06 -4.12
N PRO A 182 -15.95 21.44 -5.30
CA PRO A 182 -16.33 22.07 -6.57
C PRO A 182 -17.85 22.13 -6.67
N ASP A 183 -18.35 23.13 -7.42
CA ASP A 183 -19.78 23.23 -7.72
C ASP A 183 -20.21 22.04 -8.60
N PRO A 184 -21.14 21.17 -8.14
CA PRO A 184 -21.56 19.98 -8.89
C PRO A 184 -22.40 20.31 -10.14
N SER A 185 -22.87 21.55 -10.30
CA SER A 185 -23.61 22.03 -11.45
C SER A 185 -22.73 22.60 -12.58
N ALA A 186 -21.44 22.87 -12.29
CA ALA A 186 -20.48 23.47 -13.22
C ALA A 186 -19.42 22.46 -13.71
N PRO A 187 -18.94 22.57 -14.95
CA PRO A 187 -17.84 21.74 -15.46
C PRO A 187 -16.54 21.95 -14.67
N LEU A 188 -15.79 20.86 -14.48
CA LEU A 188 -14.48 20.91 -13.83
C LEU A 188 -13.43 21.46 -14.80
N ARG A 189 -13.08 22.73 -14.68
CA ARG A 189 -12.10 23.39 -15.53
C ARG A 189 -10.69 23.22 -14.96
N CYS A 190 -9.72 22.87 -15.82
CA CYS A 190 -8.32 22.66 -15.42
C CYS A 190 -7.33 23.47 -16.27
N GLY A 191 -7.77 24.16 -17.30
CA GLY A 191 -6.88 24.86 -18.23
C GLY A 191 -5.99 23.89 -19.01
N SER A 192 -4.85 24.38 -19.50
CA SER A 192 -3.88 23.59 -20.27
C SER A 192 -2.88 22.82 -19.40
N GLN A 193 -2.99 22.89 -18.08
CA GLN A 193 -2.07 22.26 -17.14
C GLN A 193 -2.62 20.96 -16.56
N VAL A 194 -1.72 20.15 -16.00
CA VAL A 194 -2.10 18.95 -15.23
C VAL A 194 -3.15 19.31 -14.17
N PRO A 195 -4.27 18.57 -14.08
CA PRO A 195 -5.44 18.97 -13.30
C PRO A 195 -5.29 18.75 -11.78
N HIS A 196 -4.18 19.18 -11.19
CA HIS A 196 -3.92 18.97 -9.75
C HIS A 196 -4.99 19.61 -8.86
N GLN A 197 -5.36 20.86 -9.14
CA GLN A 197 -6.33 21.59 -8.33
C GLN A 197 -7.75 21.03 -8.45
N PRO A 198 -8.30 20.80 -9.64
CA PRO A 198 -9.57 20.11 -9.80
C PRO A 198 -9.61 18.71 -9.14
N LEU A 199 -8.54 17.92 -9.24
CA LEU A 199 -8.47 16.59 -8.60
C LEU A 199 -8.49 16.69 -7.06
N ARG A 200 -7.87 17.72 -6.48
CA ARG A 200 -7.95 17.98 -5.04
C ARG A 200 -9.37 18.30 -4.60
N SER A 201 -9.98 19.27 -5.23
CA SER A 201 -11.36 19.69 -4.93
C SER A 201 -12.34 18.52 -5.11
N LEU A 202 -12.13 17.71 -6.14
CA LEU A 202 -12.90 16.49 -6.39
C LEU A 202 -12.74 15.46 -5.27
N GLY A 203 -11.52 15.24 -4.77
CA GLY A 203 -11.28 14.32 -3.64
C GLY A 203 -12.01 14.77 -2.37
N HIS A 204 -12.07 16.08 -2.12
CA HIS A 204 -12.84 16.65 -1.01
C HIS A 204 -14.34 16.40 -1.18
N PHE A 205 -14.91 16.75 -2.33
CA PHE A 205 -16.31 16.51 -2.63
C PHE A 205 -16.69 15.03 -2.45
N LEU A 206 -15.86 14.11 -2.98
CA LEU A 206 -16.13 12.67 -2.85
C LEU A 206 -16.10 12.22 -1.38
N ALA A 207 -15.19 12.75 -0.57
CA ALA A 207 -15.12 12.43 0.86
C ALA A 207 -16.32 12.99 1.65
N GLU A 208 -16.90 14.12 1.23
CA GLU A 208 -18.11 14.70 1.84
C GLU A 208 -19.38 13.97 1.41
N GLN A 209 -19.45 13.54 0.15
CA GLN A 209 -20.67 12.95 -0.42
C GLN A 209 -20.78 11.45 -0.16
N PHE A 210 -19.67 10.75 0.05
CA PHE A 210 -19.62 9.30 0.20
C PHE A 210 -18.87 8.91 1.46
N SER A 211 -19.47 8.02 2.26
CA SER A 211 -18.83 7.38 3.41
C SER A 211 -17.85 6.29 3.00
N GLU A 212 -17.92 5.85 1.74
CA GLU A 212 -17.18 4.71 1.22
C GLU A 212 -15.95 5.16 0.45
N ARG A 213 -14.91 4.35 0.51
CA ARG A 213 -13.73 4.54 -0.32
C ARG A 213 -14.06 4.23 -1.78
N CYS A 214 -13.41 4.95 -2.67
CA CYS A 214 -13.68 4.78 -4.10
C CYS A 214 -12.44 4.94 -4.97
N HIS A 215 -12.57 4.48 -6.20
CA HIS A 215 -11.64 4.68 -7.29
C HIS A 215 -12.35 5.34 -8.45
N LEU A 216 -11.70 6.34 -9.01
CA LEU A 216 -12.24 7.16 -10.08
C LEU A 216 -11.29 7.14 -11.27
N GLU A 217 -11.84 6.94 -12.48
CA GLU A 217 -11.16 7.20 -13.75
C GLU A 217 -11.59 8.56 -14.29
N TRP A 218 -10.63 9.34 -14.77
CA TRP A 218 -10.87 10.66 -15.33
C TRP A 218 -10.07 10.89 -16.60
N LEU A 219 -10.55 11.79 -17.42
CA LEU A 219 -9.82 12.33 -18.57
C LEU A 219 -9.95 13.85 -18.64
N VAL A 220 -8.99 14.50 -19.31
CA VAL A 220 -9.04 15.92 -19.67
C VAL A 220 -9.13 16.04 -21.19
N HIS A 221 -10.03 16.87 -21.64
CA HIS A 221 -10.19 17.24 -23.02
C HIS A 221 -10.51 18.75 -23.11
N GLU A 222 -9.73 19.47 -23.90
CA GLU A 222 -9.87 20.93 -24.09
C GLU A 222 -9.99 21.70 -22.75
N GLY A 223 -9.11 21.36 -21.80
CA GLY A 223 -9.08 22.03 -20.50
C GLY A 223 -10.27 21.73 -19.58
N THR A 224 -11.11 20.75 -19.90
CA THR A 224 -12.19 20.26 -19.04
C THR A 224 -11.92 18.84 -18.59
N LEU A 225 -12.07 18.59 -17.28
CA LEU A 225 -11.90 17.29 -16.67
C LEU A 225 -13.25 16.57 -16.61
N TYR A 226 -13.30 15.37 -17.19
CA TYR A 226 -14.48 14.49 -17.20
C TYR A 226 -14.22 13.23 -16.39
N LEU A 227 -15.23 12.81 -15.64
CA LEU A 227 -15.22 11.59 -14.86
C LEU A 227 -15.78 10.43 -15.69
N MET A 228 -14.97 9.40 -15.87
CA MET A 228 -15.27 8.29 -16.78
C MET A 228 -15.86 7.08 -16.08
N GLN A 229 -15.53 6.89 -14.80
CA GLN A 229 -15.98 5.77 -13.98
C GLN A 229 -15.74 6.08 -12.51
N ILE A 230 -16.62 5.63 -11.63
CA ILE A 230 -16.37 5.55 -10.19
C ILE A 230 -16.78 4.18 -9.68
N ASP A 231 -15.91 3.56 -8.91
CA ASP A 231 -16.15 2.27 -8.26
C ASP A 231 -15.99 2.45 -6.75
N PHE A 232 -16.89 1.87 -5.97
CA PHE A 232 -16.91 1.98 -4.52
C PHE A 232 -16.48 0.67 -3.85
N GLU A 233 -15.72 0.79 -2.76
CA GLU A 233 -15.40 -0.34 -1.89
C GLU A 233 -16.58 -0.61 -0.91
N TRP A 234 -17.69 -1.09 -1.43
CA TRP A 234 -18.85 -1.43 -0.61
C TRP A 234 -18.52 -2.59 0.35
N PRO A 235 -18.66 -2.42 1.69
CA PRO A 235 -18.37 -3.48 2.65
C PRO A 235 -19.19 -4.76 2.43
N GLN A 236 -20.38 -4.64 1.85
CA GLN A 236 -21.28 -5.74 1.53
C GLN A 236 -20.77 -6.65 0.42
N LEU A 237 -19.88 -6.14 -0.45
CA LEU A 237 -19.26 -6.89 -1.54
C LEU A 237 -17.92 -7.50 -1.15
N ASP A 238 -17.38 -7.16 0.02
CA ASP A 238 -16.08 -7.64 0.51
C ASP A 238 -16.22 -9.05 1.10
N ARG A 239 -15.98 -10.06 0.26
CA ARG A 239 -16.06 -11.49 0.60
C ARG A 239 -14.78 -12.06 1.23
N GLY A 240 -13.76 -11.24 1.46
CA GLY A 240 -12.51 -11.67 2.08
C GLY A 240 -12.68 -12.08 3.54
N LEU A 241 -11.63 -12.67 4.11
CA LEU A 241 -11.51 -13.00 5.53
C LEU A 241 -10.83 -11.86 6.29
N ASP A 242 -11.21 -11.64 7.54
CA ASP A 242 -10.39 -10.88 8.48
C ASP A 242 -9.40 -11.87 9.14
N PRO A 243 -8.09 -11.79 8.85
CA PRO A 243 -7.13 -12.78 9.36
C PRO A 243 -7.06 -12.86 10.88
N LYS A 244 -7.47 -11.78 11.59
CA LYS A 244 -7.50 -11.77 13.06
C LYS A 244 -8.76 -12.37 13.67
N ARG A 245 -9.89 -12.35 12.95
CA ARG A 245 -11.20 -12.74 13.49
C ARG A 245 -11.74 -14.01 12.86
N ASP A 246 -11.66 -14.10 11.53
CA ASP A 246 -12.36 -15.12 10.75
C ASP A 246 -11.44 -16.33 10.49
N PHE A 247 -10.12 -16.18 10.64
CA PHE A 247 -9.16 -17.25 10.45
C PHE A 247 -9.01 -18.06 11.75
N LYS A 248 -9.60 -19.26 11.76
CA LYS A 248 -9.49 -20.24 12.83
C LYS A 248 -8.36 -21.22 12.49
N LEU A 249 -7.47 -21.44 13.45
CA LEU A 249 -6.43 -22.45 13.32
C LEU A 249 -7.02 -23.81 13.70
N SER A 250 -6.60 -24.87 12.99
CA SER A 250 -6.97 -26.25 13.33
C SER A 250 -6.46 -26.64 14.72
N ALA A 251 -7.15 -27.56 15.37
CA ALA A 251 -6.68 -28.17 16.61
C ALA A 251 -5.63 -29.27 16.32
N PRO A 252 -4.72 -29.55 17.26
CA PRO A 252 -3.81 -30.70 17.13
C PRO A 252 -4.60 -32.02 17.13
N ALA A 253 -4.05 -33.01 16.45
CA ALA A 253 -4.58 -34.39 16.56
C ALA A 253 -4.29 -34.97 17.96
N ASP A 254 -5.23 -35.76 18.47
CA ASP A 254 -4.98 -36.55 19.65
C ASP A 254 -3.98 -37.67 19.27
N LEU A 255 -2.77 -37.61 19.84
CA LEU A 255 -1.73 -38.57 19.57
C LEU A 255 -1.76 -39.65 20.61
N ASN A 256 -1.86 -40.89 20.15
CA ASN A 256 -1.71 -42.04 21.03
C ASN A 256 -0.29 -42.63 20.88
N LEU A 257 0.60 -42.32 21.82
CA LEU A 257 1.99 -42.76 21.83
C LEU A 257 2.22 -44.11 22.53
N GLU A 258 1.18 -44.92 22.76
CA GLU A 258 1.30 -46.25 23.37
C GLU A 258 1.83 -47.25 22.35
N GLY A 259 2.98 -47.83 22.65
CA GLY A 259 3.61 -48.89 21.86
C GLY A 259 5.12 -48.73 21.61
N ALA A 260 5.77 -49.75 21.18
CA ALA A 260 7.19 -49.74 20.80
C ALA A 260 7.33 -49.18 19.39
N LEU A 261 7.51 -47.84 19.27
CA LEU A 261 7.74 -47.17 18.01
C LEU A 261 9.21 -47.30 17.58
N GLU A 262 9.44 -47.65 16.31
CA GLU A 262 10.80 -47.74 15.74
C GLU A 262 11.26 -46.35 15.23
N ILE A 263 10.35 -45.56 14.71
CA ILE A 263 10.66 -44.19 14.25
C ILE A 263 10.85 -43.30 15.49
N ARG A 264 11.99 -42.63 15.54
CA ARG A 264 12.33 -41.70 16.61
C ARG A 264 12.36 -40.25 16.07
N PRO A 265 11.95 -39.28 16.90
CA PRO A 265 12.12 -37.89 16.53
C PRO A 265 13.61 -37.56 16.45
N TYR A 266 13.98 -36.67 15.53
CA TYR A 266 15.34 -36.17 15.47
C TYR A 266 15.69 -35.46 16.78
N GLN A 267 16.83 -35.82 17.35
CA GLN A 267 17.36 -35.17 18.55
C GLN A 267 18.17 -33.95 18.15
N ILE A 268 17.68 -32.80 18.51
CA ILE A 268 18.35 -31.50 18.24
C ILE A 268 19.70 -31.49 18.93
N GLY A 269 20.75 -30.97 18.28
CA GLY A 269 22.12 -30.95 18.74
C GLY A 269 22.94 -32.16 18.31
N THR A 270 22.35 -33.19 17.72
CA THR A 270 23.10 -34.30 17.11
C THR A 270 23.64 -33.88 15.74
N SER A 271 24.94 -34.17 15.51
CA SER A 271 25.53 -33.92 14.18
C SER A 271 24.83 -34.79 13.12
N THR A 272 24.52 -34.20 11.98
CA THR A 272 23.83 -34.90 10.90
C THR A 272 24.34 -34.38 9.54
N LYS A 273 24.33 -35.32 8.56
CA LYS A 273 24.63 -34.94 7.14
C LYS A 273 23.47 -34.21 6.46
N TRP A 274 22.28 -34.18 7.08
CA TRP A 274 21.06 -33.62 6.46
C TRP A 274 20.92 -32.15 6.74
N PRO A 275 21.00 -31.28 5.70
CA PRO A 275 21.02 -29.83 5.89
C PRO A 275 19.78 -29.26 6.58
N LYS A 276 18.58 -29.80 6.33
CA LYS A 276 17.36 -29.30 6.99
C LYS A 276 17.29 -29.67 8.46
N LEU A 277 17.82 -30.85 8.83
CA LEU A 277 17.92 -31.22 10.24
C LEU A 277 19.04 -30.46 10.95
N GLN A 278 20.18 -30.22 10.27
CA GLN A 278 21.24 -29.38 10.81
C GLN A 278 20.75 -27.98 11.15
N ASN A 279 19.89 -27.38 10.31
CA ASN A 279 19.28 -26.07 10.60
C ASN A 279 18.55 -26.05 11.97
N LEU A 280 17.93 -27.17 12.38
CA LEU A 280 17.25 -27.24 13.68
C LEU A 280 18.25 -27.20 14.85
N SER A 281 19.45 -27.74 14.67
CA SER A 281 20.51 -27.69 15.66
C SER A 281 21.16 -26.29 15.72
N ASP A 282 21.11 -25.54 14.64
CA ASP A 282 21.60 -24.16 14.59
C ASP A 282 20.65 -23.20 15.32
N PHE A 283 19.35 -23.53 15.37
CA PHE A 283 18.36 -22.75 16.11
C PHE A 283 18.50 -22.96 17.61
N ASP A 284 18.52 -21.86 18.36
CA ASP A 284 18.66 -21.89 19.81
C ASP A 284 17.32 -22.28 20.45
N PHE A 285 17.13 -23.59 20.72
CA PHE A 285 15.98 -24.12 21.44
C PHE A 285 16.28 -24.34 22.94
N GLU A 286 17.47 -23.94 23.42
CA GLU A 286 17.91 -24.16 24.81
C GLU A 286 17.20 -23.27 25.84
N ASP A 287 16.53 -22.20 25.38
CA ASP A 287 15.61 -21.44 26.23
C ASP A 287 14.41 -22.34 26.60
N GLN A 288 14.28 -22.65 27.87
CA GLN A 288 13.33 -23.62 28.45
C GLN A 288 11.84 -23.40 28.09
N ASP A 289 11.51 -22.25 27.45
CA ASP A 289 10.15 -21.90 27.02
C ASP A 289 9.85 -22.23 25.57
N VAL A 290 10.83 -22.75 24.79
CA VAL A 290 10.64 -23.01 23.38
C VAL A 290 10.75 -24.49 23.07
N LEU A 291 9.63 -25.16 23.10
CA LEU A 291 9.54 -26.56 22.70
C LEU A 291 9.80 -26.68 21.19
N SER A 292 10.73 -27.53 20.83
CA SER A 292 11.09 -27.82 19.44
C SER A 292 10.02 -28.66 18.74
N PRO A 293 9.87 -28.54 17.43
CA PRO A 293 8.97 -29.41 16.69
C PRO A 293 9.51 -30.86 16.67
N ARG A 294 8.61 -31.82 16.75
CA ARG A 294 8.95 -33.22 16.54
C ARG A 294 9.01 -33.49 15.04
N ILE A 295 10.23 -33.73 14.53
CA ILE A 295 10.46 -34.09 13.13
C ILE A 295 11.00 -35.51 13.09
N TYR A 296 10.44 -36.35 12.24
CA TYR A 296 10.72 -37.75 12.12
C TYR A 296 11.41 -38.00 10.78
N PRO A 297 12.70 -38.42 10.79
CA PRO A 297 13.39 -38.91 9.60
C PRO A 297 12.83 -40.26 9.14
N LEU A 298 12.64 -40.40 7.82
CA LEU A 298 12.16 -41.63 7.20
C LEU A 298 13.01 -41.93 5.96
N GLU A 299 13.69 -43.06 5.99
CA GLU A 299 14.58 -43.47 4.91
C GLU A 299 13.81 -44.07 3.73
N PRO A 300 14.27 -43.90 2.47
CA PRO A 300 13.64 -44.46 1.27
C PRO A 300 13.46 -45.98 1.29
N ASN A 301 14.40 -46.71 1.88
CA ASN A 301 14.32 -48.18 2.00
C ASN A 301 13.11 -48.64 2.81
N ARG A 302 12.74 -47.96 3.89
CA ARG A 302 11.51 -48.23 4.66
C ARG A 302 10.24 -48.02 3.85
N ILE A 303 10.24 -47.03 2.99
CA ILE A 303 9.13 -46.77 2.06
C ILE A 303 9.05 -47.88 1.02
N ALA A 304 10.17 -48.26 0.42
CA ALA A 304 10.23 -49.34 -0.55
C ALA A 304 9.74 -50.67 0.04
N SER A 305 10.17 -50.98 1.26
CA SER A 305 9.70 -52.16 1.98
C SER A 305 8.20 -52.12 2.25
N ALA A 306 7.66 -50.99 2.67
CA ALA A 306 6.22 -50.81 2.91
C ALA A 306 5.38 -50.96 1.64
N VAL A 307 5.88 -50.52 0.48
CA VAL A 307 5.14 -50.65 -0.78
C VAL A 307 5.16 -52.10 -1.31
N SER A 308 6.20 -52.88 -0.99
CA SER A 308 6.36 -54.27 -1.46
C SER A 308 5.74 -55.29 -0.53
N ASP A 309 5.49 -54.99 0.74
CA ASP A 309 4.96 -55.92 1.76
C ASP A 309 3.82 -55.29 2.58
N GLU A 310 2.65 -55.92 2.58
CA GLU A 310 1.45 -55.45 3.27
C GLU A 310 1.62 -55.32 4.80
N ALA A 311 2.38 -56.21 5.42
CA ALA A 311 2.63 -56.19 6.86
C ALA A 311 3.53 -54.98 7.22
N ALA A 312 4.58 -54.76 6.43
CA ALA A 312 5.43 -53.56 6.56
C ALA A 312 4.65 -52.28 6.34
N TYR A 313 3.72 -52.25 5.35
CA TYR A 313 2.83 -51.11 5.11
C TYR A 313 1.95 -50.81 6.31
N LYS A 314 1.25 -51.83 6.85
CA LYS A 314 0.39 -51.65 8.02
C LYS A 314 1.19 -51.17 9.24
N LYS A 315 2.38 -51.72 9.45
CA LYS A 315 3.25 -51.31 10.57
C LYS A 315 3.68 -49.85 10.41
N LEU A 316 4.19 -49.44 9.24
CA LEU A 316 4.63 -48.06 8.98
C LEU A 316 3.47 -47.09 9.11
N SER A 317 2.31 -47.41 8.52
CA SER A 317 1.12 -46.55 8.58
C SER A 317 0.63 -46.31 10.02
N LEU A 318 0.57 -47.39 10.82
CA LEU A 318 0.18 -47.27 12.24
C LEU A 318 1.19 -46.45 13.04
N GLU A 319 2.48 -46.65 12.80
CA GLU A 319 3.54 -45.89 13.46
C GLU A 319 3.50 -44.38 13.12
N MET A 320 3.36 -44.06 11.83
CA MET A 320 3.23 -42.66 11.40
C MET A 320 1.96 -42.01 11.97
N LYS A 321 0.81 -42.71 11.96
CA LYS A 321 -0.45 -42.18 12.57
C LYS A 321 -0.32 -41.94 14.07
N ALA A 322 0.38 -42.83 14.80
CA ALA A 322 0.61 -42.64 16.24
C ALA A 322 1.47 -41.39 16.52
N LEU A 323 2.41 -41.07 15.62
CA LEU A 323 3.36 -39.94 15.80
C LEU A 323 2.82 -38.58 15.36
N THR A 324 1.91 -38.52 14.38
CA THR A 324 1.47 -37.26 13.77
C THR A 324 -0.05 -37.10 13.69
N GLY A 325 -0.81 -38.14 14.04
CA GLY A 325 -2.20 -38.25 13.61
C GLY A 325 -2.26 -38.51 12.10
N ASP A 326 -3.44 -38.33 11.50
CA ASP A 326 -3.65 -38.52 10.05
C ASP A 326 -3.56 -37.21 9.25
N ARG A 327 -2.82 -36.24 9.78
CA ARG A 327 -2.61 -34.93 9.17
C ARG A 327 -1.16 -34.49 9.28
N LEU A 328 -0.39 -34.83 8.26
CA LEU A 328 1.04 -34.59 8.28
C LEU A 328 1.54 -33.87 7.04
N VAL A 329 2.71 -33.31 7.15
CA VAL A 329 3.48 -32.73 6.05
C VAL A 329 4.76 -33.55 5.89
N VAL A 330 5.10 -33.88 4.66
CA VAL A 330 6.37 -34.50 4.31
C VAL A 330 7.23 -33.53 3.53
N ARG A 331 8.50 -33.46 3.92
CA ARG A 331 9.54 -32.70 3.23
C ARG A 331 10.64 -33.65 2.78
N THR A 332 11.29 -33.34 1.66
CA THR A 332 12.50 -34.01 1.24
C THR A 332 13.74 -33.25 1.68
N ASP A 333 14.82 -33.97 2.02
CA ASP A 333 16.16 -33.44 2.14
C ASP A 333 17.13 -34.29 1.32
N CYS A 334 18.10 -33.69 0.67
CA CYS A 334 19.04 -34.36 -0.23
C CYS A 334 20.42 -33.70 -0.09
N ILE A 335 21.44 -34.57 0.04
CA ILE A 335 22.84 -34.14 0.18
C ILE A 335 23.55 -34.00 -1.16
N LYS A 336 22.98 -34.53 -2.25
CA LYS A 336 23.56 -34.38 -3.59
C LYS A 336 23.43 -32.96 -4.07
N GLU A 337 24.55 -32.29 -4.30
CA GLU A 337 24.59 -30.88 -4.60
C GLU A 337 23.79 -30.50 -5.86
N SER A 338 23.86 -31.30 -6.91
CA SER A 338 23.11 -31.12 -8.14
C SER A 338 21.59 -31.16 -7.97
N ALA A 339 21.08 -31.93 -7.01
CA ALA A 339 19.66 -32.04 -6.70
C ALA A 339 19.22 -31.05 -5.59
N SER A 340 20.13 -30.66 -4.71
CA SER A 340 19.84 -29.75 -3.58
C SER A 340 19.74 -28.27 -3.96
N ARG A 341 20.15 -27.88 -5.17
CA ARG A 341 20.07 -26.51 -5.70
C ARG A 341 18.65 -26.07 -6.07
N PHE A 342 17.73 -27.02 -6.23
CA PHE A 342 16.34 -26.75 -6.57
C PHE A 342 15.43 -26.86 -5.34
N ASN A 343 14.26 -26.23 -5.41
CA ASN A 343 13.23 -26.41 -4.38
C ASN A 343 12.90 -27.90 -4.26
N LEU A 344 13.40 -28.52 -3.19
CA LEU A 344 13.09 -29.90 -2.91
C LEU A 344 11.60 -30.07 -2.67
N PRO A 345 10.93 -31.08 -3.28
CA PRO A 345 9.50 -31.24 -3.19
C PRO A 345 9.04 -31.47 -1.73
N ARG A 346 7.85 -30.99 -1.43
CA ARG A 346 7.13 -31.22 -0.18
C ARG A 346 5.64 -31.39 -0.44
N THR A 347 4.93 -31.92 0.52
CA THR A 347 3.47 -32.02 0.45
C THR A 347 2.77 -30.82 1.05
N ASP A 348 1.51 -30.64 0.71
CA ASP A 348 0.55 -29.95 1.58
C ASP A 348 0.22 -30.87 2.78
N THR A 349 -0.84 -30.59 3.52
CA THR A 349 -1.30 -31.49 4.57
C THR A 349 -2.00 -32.67 3.94
N ILE A 350 -1.47 -33.87 4.18
CA ILE A 350 -1.99 -35.10 3.56
C ILE A 350 -2.19 -36.20 4.61
N SER A 351 -2.90 -37.28 4.24
CA SER A 351 -3.05 -38.49 5.03
C SER A 351 -1.76 -39.29 5.08
N VAL A 352 -1.64 -40.22 6.03
CA VAL A 352 -0.47 -41.11 6.11
C VAL A 352 -0.39 -41.98 4.87
N GLU A 353 -1.50 -42.51 4.38
CA GLU A 353 -1.56 -43.34 3.19
C GLU A 353 -1.05 -42.59 1.94
N ASP A 354 -1.45 -41.37 1.77
CA ASP A 354 -1.00 -40.52 0.65
C ASP A 354 0.48 -40.10 0.83
N ALA A 355 0.94 -39.93 2.06
CA ALA A 355 2.33 -39.64 2.35
C ALA A 355 3.26 -40.78 1.92
N ILE A 356 2.90 -42.02 2.23
CA ILE A 356 3.69 -43.19 1.83
C ILE A 356 3.76 -43.31 0.30
N LYS A 357 2.62 -43.19 -0.39
CA LYS A 357 2.56 -43.16 -1.87
C LYS A 357 3.41 -42.07 -2.47
N TRP A 358 3.28 -40.86 -1.92
CA TRP A 358 4.03 -39.66 -2.37
C TRP A 358 5.54 -39.87 -2.18
N CYS A 359 5.99 -40.35 -1.02
CA CYS A 359 7.40 -40.66 -0.77
C CYS A 359 7.95 -41.69 -1.75
N HIS A 360 7.19 -42.73 -2.05
CA HIS A 360 7.58 -43.73 -3.05
C HIS A 360 7.75 -43.15 -4.45
N SER A 361 6.79 -42.33 -4.90
CA SER A 361 6.87 -41.63 -6.19
C SER A 361 8.08 -40.71 -6.27
N ILE A 362 8.28 -39.87 -5.26
CA ILE A 362 9.42 -38.95 -5.19
C ILE A 362 10.75 -39.70 -5.15
N SER A 363 10.87 -40.78 -4.35
CA SER A 363 12.07 -41.63 -4.32
C SER A 363 12.41 -42.17 -5.71
N SER A 364 11.42 -42.69 -6.43
CA SER A 364 11.59 -43.19 -7.80
C SER A 364 12.06 -42.10 -8.77
N ASP A 365 11.56 -40.86 -8.66
CA ASP A 365 11.97 -39.77 -9.52
C ASP A 365 13.39 -39.29 -9.22
N PHE A 366 13.81 -39.28 -7.95
CA PHE A 366 15.18 -38.94 -7.57
C PHE A 366 16.18 -40.01 -8.03
N VAL A 367 15.82 -41.30 -7.95
CA VAL A 367 16.65 -42.40 -8.48
C VAL A 367 16.85 -42.26 -9.99
N LYS A 368 15.82 -41.91 -10.78
CA LYS A 368 15.95 -41.59 -12.22
C LYS A 368 16.92 -40.44 -12.50
N GLN A 369 17.04 -39.50 -11.58
CA GLN A 369 17.98 -38.37 -11.63
C GLN A 369 19.38 -38.75 -11.09
N GLY A 370 19.61 -40.02 -10.79
CA GLY A 370 20.90 -40.55 -10.34
C GLY A 370 21.22 -40.19 -8.88
N VAL A 371 20.23 -39.91 -8.04
CA VAL A 371 20.38 -39.74 -6.59
C VAL A 371 20.35 -41.14 -5.95
N LYS A 372 21.32 -41.43 -5.09
CA LYS A 372 21.35 -42.69 -4.36
C LYS A 372 20.39 -42.63 -3.16
N GLU A 373 19.94 -43.80 -2.69
CA GLU A 373 19.03 -43.89 -1.54
C GLU A 373 19.62 -43.28 -0.26
N ASP A 374 20.92 -43.43 -0.03
CA ASP A 374 21.61 -42.84 1.11
C ASP A 374 21.89 -41.31 0.98
N GLU A 375 21.58 -40.72 -0.17
CA GLU A 375 21.66 -39.27 -0.44
C GLU A 375 20.31 -38.58 -0.27
N LEU A 376 19.20 -39.28 -0.05
CA LEU A 376 17.83 -38.79 0.11
C LEU A 376 17.24 -39.19 1.46
N ILE A 377 16.48 -38.30 2.09
CA ILE A 377 15.67 -38.60 3.27
C ILE A 377 14.35 -37.86 3.22
N PHE A 378 13.31 -38.45 3.76
CA PHE A 378 12.04 -37.84 4.02
C PHE A 378 11.94 -37.35 5.47
N LEU A 379 11.40 -36.18 5.68
CA LEU A 379 11.19 -35.57 6.98
C LEU A 379 9.69 -35.32 7.16
N PHE A 380 9.04 -36.10 8.03
CA PHE A 380 7.63 -35.89 8.28
C PHE A 380 7.37 -35.31 9.68
N HIS A 381 6.32 -34.55 9.80
CA HIS A 381 5.86 -33.98 11.06
C HIS A 381 4.35 -33.69 11.01
N ALA A 382 3.72 -33.64 12.18
CA ALA A 382 2.33 -33.20 12.26
C ALA A 382 2.18 -31.80 11.65
N PHE A 383 1.05 -31.54 11.01
CA PHE A 383 0.79 -30.21 10.48
C PHE A 383 0.82 -29.16 11.61
N LEU A 384 1.56 -28.10 11.40
CA LEU A 384 1.67 -26.96 12.33
C LEU A 384 0.97 -25.73 11.72
N PRO A 385 -0.21 -25.37 12.23
CA PRO A 385 -0.88 -24.17 11.77
C PRO A 385 -0.17 -22.92 12.29
N ALA A 386 -0.07 -21.91 11.45
CA ALA A 386 0.47 -20.63 11.84
C ALA A 386 -0.52 -19.51 11.54
N ARG A 387 -0.69 -18.57 12.49
CA ARG A 387 -1.48 -17.38 12.25
C ARG A 387 -0.82 -16.45 11.24
N ALA A 388 0.49 -16.44 11.28
CA ALA A 388 1.34 -15.66 10.40
C ALA A 388 2.67 -16.39 10.18
N SER A 389 3.41 -15.95 9.19
CA SER A 389 4.77 -16.40 8.93
C SER A 389 5.66 -15.19 8.68
N ALA A 390 6.95 -15.33 8.95
CA ALA A 390 7.91 -14.26 8.75
C ALA A 390 9.23 -14.77 8.18
N TRP A 391 9.93 -13.91 7.43
CA TRP A 391 11.35 -14.00 7.19
C TRP A 391 12.05 -12.96 8.06
N ALA A 392 13.03 -13.36 8.81
CA ALA A 392 13.85 -12.46 9.62
C ALA A 392 15.32 -12.54 9.17
N TYR A 393 15.96 -11.37 9.06
CA TYR A 393 17.34 -11.24 8.62
C TYR A 393 18.17 -10.49 9.66
N ALA A 394 19.27 -11.08 10.04
CA ALA A 394 20.23 -10.52 10.99
C ALA A 394 21.67 -10.68 10.48
N ARG A 395 22.54 -9.76 10.88
CA ARG A 395 24.00 -9.81 10.70
C ARG A 395 24.68 -9.94 12.06
N PRO A 396 25.75 -10.69 12.18
CA PRO A 396 26.51 -10.77 13.43
C PRO A 396 26.92 -9.37 13.92
N GLY A 397 26.70 -9.10 15.18
CA GLY A 397 27.04 -7.84 15.83
C GLY A 397 26.20 -6.62 15.38
N ASN A 398 25.29 -6.77 14.46
CA ASN A 398 24.39 -5.67 14.04
C ASN A 398 23.15 -5.64 14.94
N PRO A 399 22.87 -4.51 15.62
CA PRO A 399 21.71 -4.41 16.49
C PRO A 399 20.36 -4.35 15.75
N VAL A 400 20.34 -4.17 14.42
CA VAL A 400 19.11 -4.02 13.64
C VAL A 400 18.79 -5.30 12.87
N VAL A 401 17.63 -5.86 13.15
CA VAL A 401 17.06 -7.01 12.45
C VAL A 401 15.86 -6.58 11.61
N ILE A 402 15.79 -7.09 10.37
CA ILE A 402 14.67 -6.86 9.46
C ILE A 402 13.74 -8.06 9.52
N VAL A 403 12.43 -7.83 9.65
CA VAL A 403 11.41 -8.88 9.70
C VAL A 403 10.32 -8.57 8.68
N ASP A 404 10.21 -9.42 7.65
CA ASP A 404 9.10 -9.42 6.70
C ASP A 404 8.04 -10.42 7.15
N ALA A 405 6.77 -10.02 7.21
CA ALA A 405 5.70 -10.89 7.70
C ALA A 405 4.41 -10.82 6.87
N LEU A 406 3.73 -11.97 6.80
CA LEU A 406 2.43 -12.15 6.17
C LEU A 406 1.55 -13.06 7.02
N TRP A 407 0.25 -12.91 6.90
CA TRP A 407 -0.72 -13.84 7.48
C TRP A 407 -0.60 -15.25 6.87
N GLY A 408 -0.91 -16.30 7.66
CA GLY A 408 -0.96 -17.68 7.21
C GLY A 408 0.39 -18.35 7.00
N LEU A 409 0.43 -19.30 6.06
CA LEU A 409 1.55 -20.20 5.83
C LEU A 409 2.72 -19.55 5.08
N PRO A 410 3.98 -20.04 5.29
CA PRO A 410 5.19 -19.33 4.83
C PRO A 410 5.32 -19.16 3.32
N ASP A 411 4.74 -20.07 2.52
CA ASP A 411 4.89 -20.00 1.06
C ASP A 411 4.28 -18.75 0.46
N GLY A 412 3.28 -18.17 1.14
CA GLY A 412 2.72 -16.88 0.77
C GLY A 412 3.72 -15.71 0.81
N LEU A 413 4.75 -15.80 1.67
CA LEU A 413 5.80 -14.78 1.77
C LEU A 413 6.62 -14.62 0.47
N GLN A 414 6.63 -15.62 -0.40
CA GLN A 414 7.41 -15.58 -1.64
C GLN A 414 6.75 -14.75 -2.74
N VAL A 415 5.42 -14.65 -2.72
CA VAL A 415 4.64 -14.13 -3.86
C VAL A 415 3.67 -13.01 -3.49
N LEU A 416 3.38 -12.80 -2.20
CA LEU A 416 2.40 -11.84 -1.73
C LEU A 416 3.06 -10.64 -1.03
N PRO A 417 2.39 -9.45 -1.01
CA PRO A 417 2.86 -8.29 -0.27
C PRO A 417 2.99 -8.58 1.22
N VAL A 418 4.09 -8.13 1.83
CA VAL A 418 4.43 -8.34 3.24
C VAL A 418 4.51 -7.02 4.00
N ASP A 419 4.31 -7.06 5.31
CA ASP A 419 4.74 -5.98 6.19
C ASP A 419 6.22 -6.14 6.50
N THR A 420 6.97 -5.04 6.52
CA THR A 420 8.38 -5.02 6.92
C THR A 420 8.54 -4.26 8.22
N TYR A 421 9.24 -4.86 9.16
CA TYR A 421 9.57 -4.28 10.45
C TYR A 421 11.08 -4.23 10.65
N GLU A 422 11.56 -3.14 11.22
CA GLU A 422 12.94 -2.97 11.66
C GLU A 422 12.96 -2.95 13.18
N VAL A 423 13.73 -3.84 13.76
CA VAL A 423 13.78 -4.00 15.21
C VAL A 423 15.21 -3.80 15.68
N ASN A 424 15.42 -2.85 16.59
CA ASN A 424 16.67 -2.71 17.31
C ASN A 424 16.65 -3.67 18.51
N VAL A 425 17.46 -4.73 18.44
CA VAL A 425 17.48 -5.80 19.46
C VAL A 425 18.15 -5.34 20.77
N ALA A 426 19.11 -4.43 20.71
CA ALA A 426 19.76 -3.89 21.91
C ALA A 426 18.77 -3.03 22.72
N GLN A 427 17.93 -2.26 22.05
CA GLN A 427 16.89 -1.43 22.67
C GLN A 427 15.58 -2.18 22.92
N LYS A 428 15.42 -3.39 22.37
CA LYS A 428 14.18 -4.18 22.36
C LYS A 428 13.00 -3.36 21.82
N LYS A 429 13.24 -2.62 20.74
CA LYS A 429 12.28 -1.64 20.19
C LYS A 429 12.11 -1.79 18.68
N VAL A 430 10.88 -1.70 18.20
CA VAL A 430 10.57 -1.55 16.78
C VAL A 430 10.88 -0.11 16.37
N ILE A 431 11.88 0.08 15.50
CA ILE A 431 12.35 1.39 15.04
C ILE A 431 11.80 1.79 13.69
N GLY A 432 11.31 0.81 12.91
CA GLY A 432 10.70 1.04 11.61
C GLY A 432 9.52 0.08 11.35
N THR A 433 8.48 0.57 10.73
CA THR A 433 7.34 -0.24 10.30
C THR A 433 6.84 0.23 8.95
N LYS A 434 6.86 -0.69 7.98
CA LYS A 434 6.21 -0.49 6.69
C LYS A 434 5.05 -1.46 6.58
N THR A 435 3.84 -0.93 6.68
CA THR A 435 2.62 -1.71 6.49
C THR A 435 2.19 -1.62 5.04
N THR A 436 2.16 -2.76 4.34
CA THR A 436 1.67 -2.86 2.96
C THR A 436 0.19 -3.24 2.94
N PHE A 437 -0.45 -3.05 1.80
CA PHE A 437 -1.77 -3.61 1.56
C PHE A 437 -1.64 -5.08 1.15
N LYS A 438 -2.13 -5.97 1.97
CA LYS A 438 -2.16 -7.42 1.74
C LYS A 438 -3.54 -7.82 1.24
N HIS A 439 -3.63 -8.40 0.07
CA HIS A 439 -4.91 -8.77 -0.55
C HIS A 439 -5.29 -10.23 -0.33
N ALA A 440 -4.31 -11.09 -0.08
CA ALA A 440 -4.50 -12.52 0.13
C ALA A 440 -3.48 -13.10 1.11
N PHE A 441 -3.73 -14.29 1.59
CA PHE A 441 -2.82 -15.11 2.40
C PHE A 441 -3.08 -16.59 2.17
N LEU A 442 -2.09 -17.43 2.42
CA LEU A 442 -2.15 -18.86 2.22
C LEU A 442 -2.60 -19.56 3.50
N ILE A 443 -3.60 -20.42 3.39
CA ILE A 443 -4.09 -21.22 4.53
C ILE A 443 -4.35 -22.67 4.11
N GLU A 444 -4.39 -23.56 5.08
CA GLU A 444 -4.96 -24.87 4.90
C GLU A 444 -6.49 -24.77 4.78
N VAL A 445 -7.05 -25.49 3.83
CA VAL A 445 -8.50 -25.62 3.60
C VAL A 445 -8.99 -27.00 4.03
N GLU A 446 -10.32 -27.22 4.07
CA GLU A 446 -10.95 -28.40 4.66
C GLU A 446 -10.43 -29.75 4.16
N ASN A 447 -9.96 -29.82 2.93
CA ASN A 447 -9.40 -31.05 2.34
C ASN A 447 -7.89 -31.23 2.58
N GLY A 448 -7.27 -30.41 3.43
CA GLY A 448 -5.84 -30.45 3.69
C GLY A 448 -4.97 -29.69 2.68
N ASN A 449 -5.48 -29.35 1.50
CA ASN A 449 -4.76 -28.53 0.52
C ASN A 449 -4.47 -27.14 1.08
N TRP A 450 -3.40 -26.53 0.61
CA TRP A 450 -3.07 -25.15 0.94
C TRP A 450 -3.53 -24.25 -0.20
N ASP A 451 -4.38 -23.27 0.13
CA ASP A 451 -5.02 -22.43 -0.87
C ASP A 451 -5.04 -20.96 -0.44
N TYR A 452 -5.03 -20.08 -1.43
CA TYR A 452 -5.09 -18.64 -1.18
C TYR A 452 -6.51 -18.20 -0.83
N ARG A 453 -6.62 -17.37 0.21
CA ARG A 453 -7.86 -16.71 0.60
C ARG A 453 -7.68 -15.22 0.58
N ASN A 454 -8.67 -14.52 0.03
CA ASN A 454 -8.68 -13.08 0.00
C ASN A 454 -8.85 -12.49 1.40
N ILE A 455 -8.15 -11.40 1.67
CA ILE A 455 -8.29 -10.60 2.89
C ILE A 455 -9.35 -9.53 2.66
N LYS A 456 -10.24 -9.31 3.64
CA LYS A 456 -11.15 -8.16 3.61
C LYS A 456 -10.36 -6.88 3.38
N THR A 457 -10.78 -6.04 2.45
CA THR A 457 -10.06 -4.82 2.04
C THR A 457 -9.71 -3.93 3.22
N ARG A 458 -10.66 -3.72 4.15
CA ARG A 458 -10.45 -2.97 5.40
C ARG A 458 -9.40 -3.58 6.34
N SER A 459 -9.11 -4.87 6.18
CA SER A 459 -8.12 -5.59 7.00
C SER A 459 -6.76 -5.69 6.33
N GLY A 460 -6.66 -5.43 5.03
CA GLY A 460 -5.44 -5.58 4.24
C GLY A 460 -4.24 -4.76 4.75
N ARG A 461 -4.48 -3.63 5.42
CA ARG A 461 -3.43 -2.80 6.04
C ARG A 461 -3.24 -3.02 7.53
N LYS A 462 -3.93 -3.99 8.15
CA LYS A 462 -3.65 -4.34 9.55
C LYS A 462 -2.27 -4.95 9.65
N GLN A 463 -1.53 -4.56 10.68
CA GLN A 463 -0.21 -5.15 10.96
C GLN A 463 -0.34 -6.63 11.29
N VAL A 464 0.57 -7.43 10.73
CA VAL A 464 0.58 -8.90 10.84
C VAL A 464 0.99 -9.34 12.23
N LEU A 465 2.15 -8.87 12.71
CA LEU A 465 2.74 -9.26 13.99
C LEU A 465 2.44 -8.25 15.10
N THR A 466 2.34 -8.75 16.33
CA THR A 466 2.31 -7.91 17.54
C THR A 466 3.70 -7.34 17.81
N SER A 467 3.81 -6.31 18.65
CA SER A 467 5.13 -5.78 19.03
C SER A 467 5.99 -6.80 19.78
N ALA A 468 5.38 -7.65 20.60
CA ALA A 468 6.09 -8.73 21.30
C ALA A 468 6.65 -9.76 20.31
N ASP A 469 5.84 -10.24 19.37
CA ASP A 469 6.28 -11.21 18.35
C ASP A 469 7.45 -10.66 17.51
N LYS A 470 7.39 -9.38 17.10
CA LYS A 470 8.47 -8.73 16.34
C LYS A 470 9.78 -8.73 17.09
N ILE A 471 9.74 -8.35 18.38
CA ILE A 471 10.93 -8.24 19.23
C ILE A 471 11.52 -9.62 19.51
N GLU A 472 10.68 -10.60 19.86
CA GLU A 472 11.09 -11.98 20.09
C GLU A 472 11.79 -12.58 18.87
N ILE A 473 11.15 -12.53 17.71
CA ILE A 473 11.69 -13.05 16.45
C ILE A 473 13.04 -12.38 16.14
N ALA A 474 13.11 -11.06 16.29
CA ALA A 474 14.34 -10.32 16.00
C ALA A 474 15.49 -10.69 16.95
N ILE A 475 15.25 -10.75 18.25
CA ILE A 475 16.27 -11.11 19.25
C ILE A 475 16.82 -12.51 18.98
N ARG A 476 15.92 -13.48 18.74
CA ARG A 476 16.34 -14.86 18.49
C ARG A 476 17.06 -15.00 17.15
N THR A 477 16.64 -14.27 16.11
CA THR A 477 17.35 -14.27 14.82
C THR A 477 18.77 -13.66 14.97
N ALA A 478 18.92 -12.58 15.71
CA ALA A 478 20.22 -11.97 15.99
C ALA A 478 21.15 -12.94 16.77
N ARG A 479 20.65 -13.60 17.81
CA ARG A 479 21.40 -14.61 18.57
C ARG A 479 21.89 -15.76 17.68
N ILE A 480 21.04 -16.23 16.75
CA ILE A 480 21.42 -17.27 15.79
C ILE A 480 22.55 -16.77 14.86
N ALA A 481 22.43 -15.54 14.32
CA ALA A 481 23.47 -14.95 13.49
C ALA A 481 24.80 -14.81 14.25
N ASP A 482 24.75 -14.33 15.51
CA ASP A 482 25.92 -14.19 16.37
C ASP A 482 26.55 -15.55 16.72
N LYS A 483 25.74 -16.59 16.97
CA LYS A 483 26.23 -17.97 17.23
C LYS A 483 26.93 -18.56 16.01
N LEU A 484 26.38 -18.32 14.83
CA LEU A 484 26.92 -18.84 13.57
C LEU A 484 28.07 -18.00 13.01
N GLN A 485 28.24 -16.76 13.47
CA GLN A 485 29.17 -15.76 12.93
C GLN A 485 28.95 -15.50 11.43
N GLU A 486 27.70 -15.67 10.95
CA GLU A 486 27.28 -15.51 9.57
C GLU A 486 25.95 -14.73 9.50
N ASP A 487 25.70 -14.10 8.35
CA ASP A 487 24.39 -13.52 8.06
C ASP A 487 23.34 -14.62 8.13
N ALA A 488 22.27 -14.40 8.91
CA ALA A 488 21.20 -15.35 9.09
C ALA A 488 19.88 -14.85 8.49
N GLN A 489 19.30 -15.62 7.59
CA GLN A 489 17.94 -15.39 7.09
C GLN A 489 17.09 -16.61 7.47
N ILE A 490 16.13 -16.38 8.38
CA ILE A 490 15.36 -17.45 9.02
C ILE A 490 13.89 -17.27 8.75
N MET A 491 13.23 -18.33 8.34
CA MET A 491 11.79 -18.43 8.21
C MET A 491 11.15 -18.85 9.53
N TRP A 492 10.08 -18.16 9.90
CA TRP A 492 9.36 -18.35 11.15
C TRP A 492 7.89 -18.70 10.91
N PHE A 493 7.39 -19.67 11.67
CA PHE A 493 5.96 -19.80 11.94
C PHE A 493 5.59 -18.96 13.15
N CYS A 494 4.55 -18.13 13.05
CA CYS A 494 4.21 -17.17 14.08
C CYS A 494 2.79 -17.37 14.59
N GLY A 495 2.62 -17.26 15.91
CA GLY A 495 1.32 -17.38 16.54
C GLY A 495 0.73 -18.79 16.53
N ILE A 496 1.56 -19.82 16.67
CA ILE A 496 1.13 -21.21 16.82
C ILE A 496 0.39 -21.34 18.16
N PRO A 497 -0.76 -22.03 18.21
CA PRO A 497 -1.47 -22.26 19.46
C PRO A 497 -0.68 -23.12 20.43
N SER A 498 -0.74 -22.82 21.73
CA SER A 498 -0.05 -23.57 22.80
C SER A 498 -0.43 -25.06 22.88
N ALA A 499 -1.64 -25.41 22.43
CA ALA A 499 -2.09 -26.80 22.33
C ALA A 499 -1.18 -27.70 21.48
N TYR A 500 -0.38 -27.12 20.57
CA TYR A 500 0.60 -27.87 19.77
C TYR A 500 1.91 -28.19 20.51
N GLN A 501 2.06 -27.73 21.74
CA GLN A 501 3.24 -27.97 22.57
C GLN A 501 4.57 -27.61 21.89
N VAL A 502 4.56 -26.54 21.08
CA VAL A 502 5.74 -25.94 20.46
C VAL A 502 5.77 -24.45 20.77
N GLY A 503 6.91 -23.83 20.55
CA GLY A 503 7.04 -22.37 20.72
C GLY A 503 6.02 -21.59 19.89
N ARG A 504 5.45 -20.51 20.47
CA ARG A 504 4.47 -19.64 19.79
C ARG A 504 5.02 -19.09 18.49
N ASN A 505 6.30 -18.66 18.47
CA ASN A 505 7.05 -18.26 17.31
C ASN A 505 8.20 -19.25 17.11
N LEU A 506 8.13 -20.02 16.04
CA LEU A 506 9.00 -21.16 15.80
C LEU A 506 9.92 -20.88 14.61
N PRO A 507 11.26 -20.86 14.78
CA PRO A 507 12.19 -20.85 13.66
C PRO A 507 12.13 -22.20 12.95
N TRP A 508 12.04 -22.17 11.61
CA TRP A 508 11.75 -23.37 10.84
C TRP A 508 12.78 -23.71 9.80
N PHE A 509 13.30 -22.73 9.11
CA PHE A 509 14.21 -22.92 8.00
C PHE A 509 15.21 -21.78 7.91
N ARG A 510 16.49 -22.08 7.68
CA ARG A 510 17.55 -21.11 7.37
C ARG A 510 17.85 -21.19 5.88
N SER A 511 17.85 -20.04 5.21
CA SER A 511 18.29 -19.96 3.83
C SER A 511 19.79 -20.20 3.74
N ARG A 512 20.23 -20.99 2.77
CA ARG A 512 21.66 -21.18 2.48
C ARG A 512 22.26 -20.00 1.73
N GLU A 513 21.45 -19.36 0.89
CA GLU A 513 21.80 -18.13 0.20
C GLU A 513 21.11 -16.99 0.93
N VAL A 514 21.88 -16.23 1.69
CA VAL A 514 21.38 -15.06 2.35
C VAL A 514 21.34 -13.93 1.33
N LEU A 515 20.13 -13.55 0.94
CA LEU A 515 19.91 -12.38 0.11
C LEU A 515 19.97 -11.17 1.02
N ASP A 516 20.93 -10.26 0.77
CA ASP A 516 20.94 -8.96 1.44
C ASP A 516 19.57 -8.29 1.19
N PRO A 517 18.80 -7.97 2.25
CA PRO A 517 17.54 -7.27 2.12
C PRO A 517 17.70 -5.79 1.75
N SER A 518 18.95 -5.33 1.58
CA SER A 518 19.22 -4.10 0.82
C SER A 518 18.42 -4.14 -0.45
N PRO A 519 17.87 -3.00 -0.90
CA PRO A 519 16.72 -2.92 -1.80
C PRO A 519 16.75 -4.04 -2.79
N ARG A 520 15.67 -4.83 -2.82
CA ARG A 520 15.54 -6.01 -3.69
C ARG A 520 16.16 -5.64 -5.00
N GLN A 521 17.35 -6.17 -5.26
CA GLN A 521 18.04 -5.94 -6.52
C GLN A 521 16.97 -6.18 -7.56
N GLU A 522 16.77 -5.19 -8.42
CA GLU A 522 16.02 -5.38 -9.66
C GLU A 522 16.36 -6.78 -10.11
N ILE A 523 15.36 -7.64 -10.28
CA ILE A 523 15.62 -8.99 -10.78
C ILE A 523 16.49 -8.76 -12.01
N LYS A 524 17.77 -9.08 -11.93
CA LYS A 524 18.77 -8.73 -12.95
C LYS A 524 18.66 -9.61 -14.18
N TYR A 525 17.44 -9.85 -14.62
CA TYR A 525 17.27 -10.39 -15.94
C TYR A 525 17.35 -9.23 -16.93
N LYS A 526 18.09 -9.46 -18.00
CA LYS A 526 18.20 -8.52 -19.11
C LYS A 526 16.78 -8.09 -19.53
N PRO A 527 16.48 -6.79 -19.55
CA PRO A 527 15.17 -6.33 -19.98
C PRO A 527 14.99 -6.66 -21.47
N TYR A 528 13.88 -7.29 -21.81
CA TYR A 528 13.46 -7.52 -23.17
C TYR A 528 12.22 -6.66 -23.44
N ARG A 529 12.35 -5.68 -24.31
CA ARG A 529 11.27 -4.74 -24.63
C ARG A 529 10.20 -5.44 -25.47
N VAL A 530 8.97 -5.31 -25.05
CA VAL A 530 7.80 -5.89 -25.69
C VAL A 530 6.83 -4.76 -26.02
N SER A 531 6.64 -4.48 -27.30
CA SER A 531 5.77 -3.42 -27.81
C SER A 531 4.56 -3.93 -28.59
N ASN A 532 4.60 -5.20 -29.00
CA ASN A 532 3.54 -5.82 -29.79
C ASN A 532 3.61 -7.35 -29.73
N SER A 533 2.60 -8.02 -30.27
CA SER A 533 2.51 -9.50 -30.28
C SER A 533 3.65 -10.20 -31.05
N THR A 534 4.31 -9.51 -32.00
CA THR A 534 5.47 -10.08 -32.72
C THR A 534 6.68 -10.17 -31.78
N ASP A 535 6.87 -9.19 -30.89
CA ASP A 535 7.95 -9.22 -29.91
C ASP A 535 7.78 -10.39 -28.93
N LEU A 536 6.54 -10.69 -28.53
CA LEU A 536 6.24 -11.84 -27.67
C LEU A 536 6.64 -13.18 -28.29
N LYS A 537 6.46 -13.34 -29.62
CA LYS A 537 6.87 -14.55 -30.34
C LYS A 537 8.39 -14.71 -30.44
N ARG A 538 9.15 -13.63 -30.21
CA ARG A 538 10.62 -13.57 -30.34
C ARG A 538 11.32 -13.47 -28.98
N VAL A 539 10.60 -13.67 -27.88
CA VAL A 539 11.19 -13.65 -26.53
C VAL A 539 12.34 -14.67 -26.45
N PRO A 540 13.58 -14.25 -26.11
CA PRO A 540 14.74 -15.15 -26.05
C PRO A 540 14.52 -16.33 -25.13
N LEU A 541 15.16 -17.46 -25.39
CA LEU A 541 15.06 -18.66 -24.55
C LEU A 541 15.66 -18.43 -23.15
N GLU A 542 16.64 -17.52 -23.04
CA GLU A 542 17.20 -17.11 -21.75
C GLU A 542 16.16 -16.39 -20.87
N ARG A 543 16.37 -16.39 -19.57
CA ARG A 543 15.48 -15.73 -18.62
C ARG A 543 15.59 -14.20 -18.74
N VAL A 544 14.50 -13.54 -19.10
CA VAL A 544 14.44 -12.09 -19.30
C VAL A 544 13.34 -11.48 -18.46
N THR A 545 13.40 -10.16 -18.24
CA THR A 545 12.28 -9.38 -17.73
C THR A 545 11.51 -8.81 -18.92
N LEU A 546 10.24 -9.14 -19.06
CA LEU A 546 9.39 -8.57 -20.12
C LEU A 546 9.11 -7.10 -19.78
N GLN A 547 9.77 -6.19 -20.48
CA GLN A 547 9.55 -4.75 -20.31
C GLN A 547 8.47 -4.30 -21.28
N LEU A 548 7.26 -4.06 -20.77
CA LEU A 548 6.17 -3.53 -21.58
C LEU A 548 6.44 -2.06 -21.92
N SER A 549 6.18 -1.69 -23.16
CA SER A 549 6.27 -0.31 -23.63
C SER A 549 5.17 0.55 -22.96
N PRO A 550 5.47 1.82 -22.58
CA PRO A 550 4.50 2.70 -21.93
C PRO A 550 3.43 3.25 -22.88
N GLU A 551 3.36 2.80 -24.11
CA GLU A 551 2.28 3.18 -25.02
C GLU A 551 0.95 2.73 -24.46
N ALA A 552 0.13 3.70 -24.02
CA ALA A 552 -1.11 3.46 -23.29
C ALA A 552 -2.10 2.57 -24.05
N ASP A 553 -2.09 2.63 -25.36
CA ASP A 553 -2.97 1.83 -26.20
C ASP A 553 -2.63 0.34 -26.17
N LEU A 554 -1.34 -0.01 -26.06
CA LEU A 554 -0.89 -1.42 -25.96
C LEU A 554 -1.20 -2.03 -24.59
N ILE A 555 -1.10 -1.24 -23.52
CA ILE A 555 -1.42 -1.70 -22.16
C ILE A 555 -2.93 -1.88 -21.98
N ARG A 556 -3.75 -1.14 -22.72
CA ARG A 556 -5.21 -1.26 -22.73
C ARG A 556 -5.73 -2.31 -23.71
N ASP A 557 -4.89 -2.78 -24.62
CA ASP A 557 -5.21 -3.88 -25.50
C ASP A 557 -5.22 -5.20 -24.71
N ASN A 558 -6.42 -5.65 -24.40
CA ASN A 558 -6.62 -6.85 -23.59
C ASN A 558 -6.10 -8.12 -24.30
N GLU A 559 -6.15 -8.20 -25.62
CA GLU A 559 -5.64 -9.37 -26.37
C GLU A 559 -4.11 -9.45 -26.24
N PHE A 560 -3.46 -8.31 -26.35
CA PHE A 560 -2.02 -8.21 -26.14
C PHE A 560 -1.62 -8.51 -24.69
N LEU A 561 -2.34 -7.97 -23.72
CA LEU A 561 -2.08 -8.21 -22.30
C LEU A 561 -2.26 -9.68 -21.92
N GLU A 562 -3.31 -10.35 -22.41
CA GLU A 562 -3.51 -11.79 -22.20
C GLU A 562 -2.37 -12.62 -22.82
N SER A 563 -1.90 -12.25 -24.02
CA SER A 563 -0.73 -12.88 -24.64
C SER A 563 0.55 -12.70 -23.81
N VAL A 564 0.75 -11.52 -23.19
CA VAL A 564 1.85 -11.28 -22.24
C VAL A 564 1.73 -12.20 -21.02
N ILE A 565 0.53 -12.32 -20.47
CA ILE A 565 0.22 -13.18 -19.32
C ILE A 565 0.55 -14.64 -19.64
N GLU A 566 0.11 -15.15 -20.78
CA GLU A 566 0.39 -16.51 -21.21
C GLU A 566 1.90 -16.79 -21.30
N VAL A 567 2.65 -15.91 -21.97
CA VAL A 567 4.11 -16.06 -22.10
C VAL A 567 4.81 -15.95 -20.75
N ALA A 568 4.41 -14.99 -19.91
CA ALA A 568 4.98 -14.78 -18.59
C ALA A 568 4.75 -16.00 -17.67
N LYS A 569 3.54 -16.58 -17.68
CA LYS A 569 3.21 -17.80 -16.92
C LYS A 569 3.97 -19.02 -17.43
N ALA A 570 3.88 -19.29 -18.72
CA ALA A 570 4.50 -20.49 -19.33
C ALA A 570 6.02 -20.54 -19.08
N ARG A 571 6.67 -19.41 -18.90
CA ARG A 571 8.13 -19.30 -18.75
C ARG A 571 8.56 -18.72 -17.40
N SER A 572 7.65 -18.47 -16.49
CA SER A 572 7.90 -17.86 -15.16
C SER A 572 8.74 -16.59 -15.26
N LEU A 573 8.38 -15.70 -16.20
CA LEU A 573 9.07 -14.44 -16.44
C LEU A 573 8.43 -13.29 -15.64
N PRO A 574 9.22 -12.42 -15.01
CA PRO A 574 8.70 -11.19 -14.44
C PRO A 574 8.35 -10.18 -15.53
N VAL A 575 7.33 -9.36 -15.26
CA VAL A 575 6.89 -8.29 -16.15
C VAL A 575 7.21 -6.94 -15.52
N GLN A 576 7.89 -6.08 -16.28
CA GLN A 576 8.16 -4.70 -15.89
C GLN A 576 7.14 -3.79 -16.56
N LEU A 577 6.42 -3.04 -15.74
CA LEU A 577 5.51 -1.98 -16.18
C LEU A 577 6.17 -0.62 -15.97
N GLU A 578 5.98 0.26 -16.93
CA GLU A 578 6.17 1.70 -16.78
C GLU A 578 4.85 2.40 -16.39
N GLY A 579 3.82 1.62 -16.16
CA GLY A 579 2.47 2.07 -15.88
C GLY A 579 2.14 2.16 -14.40
N SER A 580 0.88 2.46 -14.15
CA SER A 580 0.27 2.77 -12.88
C SER A 580 -0.01 1.53 -12.05
N ILE A 581 0.25 1.58 -10.72
CA ILE A 581 -0.27 0.59 -9.76
C ILE A 581 -1.80 0.62 -9.68
N LEU A 582 -2.44 1.68 -10.17
CA LEU A 582 -3.89 1.83 -10.26
C LEU A 582 -4.40 1.41 -11.64
N GLY A 583 -3.50 1.11 -12.58
CA GLY A 583 -3.80 0.74 -13.95
C GLY A 583 -4.29 -0.70 -14.11
N HIS A 584 -5.02 -0.92 -15.20
CA HIS A 584 -5.62 -2.20 -15.56
C HIS A 584 -4.59 -3.34 -15.69
N ALA A 585 -3.46 -3.08 -16.37
CA ALA A 585 -2.43 -4.08 -16.60
C ALA A 585 -1.81 -4.59 -15.29
N TYR A 586 -1.59 -3.70 -14.32
CA TYR A 586 -1.08 -4.09 -12.99
C TYR A 586 -2.06 -5.05 -12.28
N TYR A 587 -3.36 -4.77 -12.35
CA TYR A 587 -4.38 -5.65 -11.77
C TYR A 587 -4.40 -7.03 -12.42
N ARG A 588 -4.44 -7.07 -13.74
CA ARG A 588 -4.51 -8.34 -14.47
C ARG A 588 -3.30 -9.22 -14.20
N LEU A 589 -2.09 -8.65 -14.24
CA LEU A 589 -0.87 -9.39 -13.94
C LEU A 589 -0.84 -9.92 -12.51
N ASN A 590 -1.32 -9.12 -11.53
CA ASN A 590 -1.39 -9.57 -10.14
C ASN A 590 -2.47 -10.63 -9.90
N GLN A 591 -3.62 -10.55 -10.56
CA GLN A 591 -4.65 -11.60 -10.50
C GLN A 591 -4.09 -12.96 -10.95
N GLU A 592 -3.17 -12.91 -11.92
CA GLU A 592 -2.52 -14.09 -12.48
C GLU A 592 -1.20 -14.48 -11.77
N ASN A 593 -0.92 -13.85 -10.61
CA ASN A 593 0.28 -14.10 -9.80
C ASN A 593 1.60 -13.90 -10.54
N ILE A 594 1.66 -13.03 -11.54
CA ILE A 594 2.88 -12.70 -12.27
C ILE A 594 3.67 -11.66 -11.46
N PRO A 595 4.99 -11.88 -11.23
CA PRO A 595 5.83 -10.88 -10.57
C PRO A 595 5.89 -9.60 -11.38
N VAL A 596 5.39 -8.48 -10.83
CA VAL A 596 5.39 -7.19 -11.49
C VAL A 596 6.45 -6.28 -10.90
N ILE A 597 7.32 -5.76 -11.77
CA ILE A 597 8.32 -4.76 -11.45
C ILE A 597 7.82 -3.41 -11.95
N LEU A 598 7.71 -2.43 -11.07
CA LEU A 598 7.37 -1.07 -11.45
C LEU A 598 8.65 -0.26 -11.62
N ARG A 599 8.95 0.19 -12.84
CA ARG A 599 10.17 0.95 -13.16
C ARG A 599 10.35 2.20 -12.31
N ASN A 600 9.27 2.84 -11.94
CA ASN A 600 9.24 4.06 -11.17
C ASN A 600 8.64 3.88 -9.76
N ALA A 601 8.64 2.65 -9.24
CA ALA A 601 8.38 2.48 -7.81
C ALA A 601 9.26 3.47 -7.04
N PRO A 602 8.69 4.25 -6.10
CA PRO A 602 9.45 5.28 -5.41
C PRO A 602 10.76 4.71 -4.92
N LYS A 603 11.87 5.41 -5.17
CA LYS A 603 13.23 5.03 -4.74
C LYS A 603 13.40 4.97 -3.21
N TYR A 604 12.32 4.91 -2.45
CA TYR A 604 12.28 4.77 -0.99
C TYR A 604 12.98 3.50 -0.49
N TYR A 605 13.21 2.53 -1.38
CA TYR A 605 13.91 1.28 -1.05
C TYR A 605 15.43 1.34 -1.21
N ARG A 606 15.99 2.43 -1.71
CA ARG A 606 17.44 2.54 -1.99
C ARG A 606 18.25 3.27 -0.93
N LYS A 607 17.63 3.84 0.06
CA LYS A 607 18.40 4.46 1.16
C LYS A 607 18.14 3.65 2.41
N ARG A 608 19.28 3.23 3.03
CA ARG A 608 19.40 2.83 4.43
C ARG A 608 18.12 3.19 5.18
N ASN A 609 17.66 2.37 6.07
CA ASN A 609 16.60 2.63 7.03
C ASN A 609 16.89 3.90 7.86
N ALA A 610 17.08 5.02 7.19
CA ALA A 610 17.39 6.30 7.78
C ALA A 610 16.10 7.09 7.82
N GLN A 611 15.64 7.41 8.99
CA GLN A 611 14.62 8.43 9.17
C GLN A 611 15.27 9.77 8.82
N VAL A 612 14.75 10.44 7.81
CA VAL A 612 15.23 11.77 7.42
C VAL A 612 14.42 12.80 8.19
N PHE A 613 15.07 13.49 9.10
CA PHE A 613 14.44 14.53 9.92
C PHE A 613 14.47 15.89 9.20
N GLY A 614 15.60 16.27 8.62
CA GLY A 614 15.74 17.56 7.91
C GLY A 614 15.49 18.78 8.80
N LYS A 615 15.71 18.65 10.11
CA LYS A 615 15.42 19.71 11.08
C LYS A 615 16.64 20.02 11.94
N ILE A 616 16.69 21.24 12.47
CA ILE A 616 17.66 21.62 13.50
C ILE A 616 17.35 20.87 14.80
N VAL A 617 18.40 20.37 15.43
CA VAL A 617 18.33 19.67 16.73
C VAL A 617 19.34 20.28 17.70
N ARG A 618 19.15 20.08 19.00
CA ARG A 618 20.12 20.49 20.03
C ARG A 618 21.45 19.75 19.82
N ASP A 619 22.57 20.42 20.10
CA ASP A 619 23.95 19.98 19.78
C ASP A 619 24.28 18.56 20.25
N LYS A 620 23.73 18.13 21.38
CA LYS A 620 23.99 16.80 21.96
C LYS A 620 23.05 15.68 21.44
N ILE A 621 22.04 16.00 20.66
CA ILE A 621 21.08 14.99 20.17
C ILE A 621 21.74 13.99 19.22
N PRO A 622 22.56 14.41 18.22
CA PRO A 622 23.26 13.47 17.35
C PRO A 622 24.12 12.47 18.14
N ASP A 623 24.90 12.96 19.13
CA ASP A 623 25.72 12.10 19.98
C ASP A 623 24.90 11.14 20.83
N SER A 624 23.75 11.59 21.33
CA SER A 624 22.86 10.75 22.14
C SER A 624 22.26 9.63 21.29
N ILE A 625 21.87 9.93 20.04
CA ILE A 625 21.36 8.94 19.07
C ILE A 625 22.47 7.94 18.72
N ALA A 626 23.70 8.42 18.45
CA ALA A 626 24.83 7.56 18.14
C ALA A 626 25.19 6.62 19.31
N LYS A 627 25.13 7.10 20.55
CA LYS A 627 25.30 6.27 21.75
C LYS A 627 24.20 5.23 21.93
N GLY A 628 23.01 5.47 21.36
CA GLY A 628 21.91 4.51 21.30
C GLY A 628 22.09 3.43 20.23
N GLY A 629 23.20 3.41 19.48
CA GLY A 629 23.52 2.41 18.46
C GLY A 629 23.04 2.74 17.05
N GLU A 630 22.51 3.96 16.81
CA GLU A 630 22.10 4.40 15.48
C GLU A 630 23.24 5.17 14.78
N SER A 631 23.40 4.98 13.47
CA SER A 631 24.32 5.79 12.69
C SER A 631 23.68 7.14 12.35
N VAL A 632 24.34 8.22 12.73
CA VAL A 632 23.86 9.59 12.49
C VAL A 632 24.59 10.20 11.29
N ARG A 633 23.83 10.88 10.44
CA ARG A 633 24.36 11.79 9.43
C ARG A 633 23.87 13.19 9.75
N GLU A 634 24.76 14.07 10.12
CA GLU A 634 24.49 15.47 10.43
C GLU A 634 25.18 16.40 9.44
N ALA A 635 24.72 17.65 9.40
CA ALA A 635 25.35 18.74 8.68
C ALA A 635 25.23 20.02 9.52
N LYS A 636 26.19 20.92 9.39
CA LYS A 636 26.14 22.23 10.03
C LYS A 636 25.65 23.26 9.02
N LEU A 637 24.69 24.08 9.44
CA LEU A 637 24.19 25.19 8.63
C LEU A 637 25.25 26.30 8.56
N ALA A 638 25.36 26.96 7.43
CA ALA A 638 26.12 28.20 7.29
C ALA A 638 25.50 29.27 8.21
N LYS A 639 26.29 30.29 8.58
CA LYS A 639 25.87 31.31 9.57
C LYS A 639 24.57 32.02 9.18
N ASP A 640 24.39 32.33 7.90
CA ASP A 640 23.20 33.02 7.40
C ASP A 640 21.98 32.06 7.36
N ASP A 641 22.19 30.78 7.07
CA ASP A 641 21.13 29.76 7.06
C ASP A 641 20.73 29.31 8.47
N LEU A 642 21.62 29.46 9.46
CA LEU A 642 21.32 29.11 10.85
C LEU A 642 20.20 29.97 11.42
N GLN A 643 20.20 31.26 11.15
CA GLN A 643 19.15 32.17 11.60
C GLN A 643 17.78 31.74 11.02
N ILE A 644 17.76 31.36 9.74
CA ILE A 644 16.58 30.88 9.05
C ILE A 644 16.07 29.57 9.69
N GLY A 645 17.00 28.64 9.89
CA GLY A 645 16.67 27.35 10.48
C GLY A 645 16.13 27.49 11.91
N LEU A 646 16.72 28.38 12.73
CA LEU A 646 16.24 28.65 14.09
C LEU A 646 14.88 29.35 14.08
N ALA A 647 14.60 30.25 13.12
CA ALA A 647 13.27 30.84 12.97
C ALA A 647 12.21 29.77 12.63
N GLY A 648 12.55 28.82 11.75
CA GLY A 648 11.71 27.66 11.49
C GLY A 648 11.49 26.78 12.72
N LYS A 649 12.54 26.56 13.51
CA LYS A 649 12.45 25.80 14.76
C LYS A 649 11.57 26.50 15.81
N LEU A 650 11.64 27.82 15.91
CA LEU A 650 10.76 28.58 16.80
C LEU A 650 9.27 28.35 16.48
N LEU A 651 8.93 28.27 15.20
CA LEU A 651 7.56 28.00 14.77
C LEU A 651 7.13 26.56 15.06
N GLU A 652 8.05 25.61 14.98
CA GLU A 652 7.82 24.20 15.36
C GLU A 652 7.51 24.10 16.87
N GLU A 653 8.34 24.67 17.74
CA GLU A 653 8.15 24.65 19.19
C GLU A 653 6.87 25.39 19.64
N LEU A 654 6.52 26.48 18.95
CA LEU A 654 5.27 27.18 19.20
C LEU A 654 4.04 26.32 18.85
N ASP A 655 4.09 25.55 17.76
CA ASP A 655 3.01 24.61 17.40
C ASP A 655 2.92 23.46 18.42
N GLU A 656 4.06 22.96 18.92
CA GLU A 656 4.11 21.94 19.95
C GLU A 656 3.55 22.47 21.29
N PHE A 657 3.89 23.70 21.68
CA PHE A 657 3.31 24.37 22.85
C PHE A 657 1.77 24.51 22.74
N LEU A 658 1.26 24.89 21.56
CA LEU A 658 -0.18 25.03 21.34
C LEU A 658 -0.94 23.69 21.37
N ARG A 659 -0.23 22.57 21.18
CA ARG A 659 -0.78 21.19 21.22
C ARG A 659 -0.54 20.48 22.54
N ALA A 660 0.22 21.08 23.45
CA ALA A 660 0.53 20.49 24.75
C ALA A 660 -0.76 20.16 25.53
N LYS A 661 -0.81 18.97 26.11
CA LYS A 661 -2.02 18.43 26.77
C LYS A 661 -2.11 18.76 28.26
N ASN A 662 -1.00 19.17 28.84
CA ASN A 662 -0.89 19.46 30.27
C ASN A 662 0.16 20.55 30.51
N LYS A 663 0.18 21.06 31.77
CA LYS A 663 1.09 22.16 32.16
C LYS A 663 2.56 21.81 32.08
N ASP A 664 2.91 20.55 32.30
CA ASP A 664 4.31 20.11 32.28
C ASP A 664 4.84 20.03 30.84
N GLU A 665 4.04 19.52 29.92
CA GLU A 665 4.33 19.58 28.49
C GLU A 665 4.47 21.01 28.01
N SER A 666 3.52 21.90 28.37
CA SER A 666 3.59 23.32 28.00
C SER A 666 4.86 24.00 28.53
N ALA A 667 5.28 23.67 29.75
CA ALA A 667 6.52 24.21 30.34
C ALA A 667 7.78 23.69 29.61
N ALA A 668 7.77 22.43 29.14
CA ALA A 668 8.86 21.88 28.35
C ALA A 668 9.01 22.61 27.02
N GLU A 669 7.89 22.81 26.30
CA GLU A 669 7.90 23.52 25.01
C GLU A 669 8.31 24.99 25.16
N LEU A 670 7.90 25.68 26.24
CA LEU A 670 8.37 27.03 26.54
C LEU A 670 9.89 27.06 26.79
N ALA A 671 10.46 26.03 27.40
CA ALA A 671 11.91 25.95 27.61
C ALA A 671 12.65 25.70 26.26
N ASP A 672 12.04 24.96 25.33
CA ASP A 672 12.58 24.77 24.00
C ASP A 672 12.49 26.08 23.17
N ILE A 673 11.37 26.79 23.21
CA ILE A 673 11.20 28.13 22.64
C ILE A 673 12.28 29.10 23.17
N LEU A 674 12.51 29.11 24.50
CA LEU A 674 13.51 29.96 25.10
C LEU A 674 14.91 29.68 24.57
N GLU A 675 15.26 28.40 24.41
CA GLU A 675 16.58 28.00 23.92
C GLU A 675 16.79 28.41 22.45
N VAL A 676 15.72 28.29 21.61
CA VAL A 676 15.74 28.75 20.23
C VAL A 676 15.91 30.27 20.16
N ILE A 677 15.23 31.04 21.03
CA ILE A 677 15.37 32.51 21.08
C ILE A 677 16.82 32.91 21.47
N LYS A 678 17.47 32.21 22.41
CA LYS A 678 18.89 32.43 22.73
C LYS A 678 19.79 32.20 21.53
N GLY A 679 19.53 31.13 20.74
CA GLY A 679 20.22 30.86 19.48
C GLY A 679 20.06 32.00 18.47
N LEU A 680 18.85 32.50 18.30
CA LEU A 680 18.55 33.65 17.43
C LEU A 680 19.24 34.94 17.90
N ALA A 681 19.28 35.20 19.23
CA ALA A 681 20.01 36.33 19.78
C ALA A 681 21.49 36.28 19.41
N ASN A 682 22.10 35.10 19.54
CA ASN A 682 23.50 34.90 19.16
C ASN A 682 23.72 35.11 17.64
N CYS A 683 22.80 34.64 16.78
CA CYS A 683 22.87 34.89 15.33
C CYS A 683 22.84 36.39 15.02
N CYS A 684 22.05 37.18 15.77
CA CYS A 684 21.97 38.64 15.65
C CYS A 684 23.17 39.38 16.31
N GLY A 685 24.13 38.69 16.89
CA GLY A 685 25.29 39.26 17.53
C GLY A 685 25.02 39.84 18.94
N HIS A 686 23.93 39.44 19.60
CA HIS A 686 23.56 39.90 20.91
C HIS A 686 23.70 38.79 21.95
N SER A 687 24.26 39.14 23.16
CA SER A 687 24.21 38.23 24.31
C SER A 687 22.77 38.11 24.84
N TRP A 688 22.49 36.97 25.45
CA TRP A 688 21.19 36.76 26.13
C TRP A 688 20.90 37.85 27.17
N SER A 689 21.87 38.20 27.99
CA SER A 689 21.73 39.26 28.99
C SER A 689 21.32 40.59 28.37
N ARG A 690 21.80 40.90 27.16
CA ARG A 690 21.39 42.13 26.45
C ARG A 690 19.93 42.07 26.03
N ILE A 691 19.46 40.92 25.53
CA ILE A 691 18.06 40.71 25.18
C ILE A 691 17.15 40.85 26.41
N GLU A 692 17.53 40.24 27.53
CA GLU A 692 16.81 40.35 28.81
C GLU A 692 16.74 41.82 29.29
N GLN A 693 17.85 42.53 29.18
CA GLN A 693 17.89 43.94 29.54
C GLN A 693 16.90 44.77 28.66
N ILE A 694 16.93 44.57 27.34
CA ILE A 694 16.03 45.29 26.42
C ILE A 694 14.57 44.91 26.72
N ALA A 695 14.29 43.63 27.02
CA ALA A 695 12.95 43.19 27.39
C ALA A 695 12.45 43.88 28.66
N LYS A 696 13.29 43.96 29.68
CA LYS A 696 12.99 44.62 30.96
C LYS A 696 12.80 46.17 30.76
N GLU A 697 13.65 46.79 29.95
CA GLU A 697 13.50 48.23 29.59
C GLU A 697 12.14 48.47 28.91
N LYS A 698 11.73 47.57 27.97
CA LYS A 698 10.43 47.68 27.28
C LYS A 698 9.28 47.42 28.26
N GLU A 699 9.39 46.42 29.14
CA GLU A 699 8.38 46.14 30.14
C GLU A 699 8.19 47.32 31.08
N THR A 700 9.25 47.96 31.54
CA THR A 700 9.19 49.15 32.38
C THR A 700 8.55 50.33 31.68
N LYS A 701 8.80 50.49 30.36
CA LYS A 701 8.28 51.64 29.58
C LYS A 701 6.85 51.41 29.10
N ARG A 702 6.47 50.16 28.72
CA ARG A 702 5.22 49.85 28.00
C ARG A 702 4.30 48.89 28.74
N GLY A 703 4.72 48.31 29.86
CA GLY A 703 4.05 47.26 30.59
C GLY A 703 4.29 45.86 29.98
N GLY A 704 3.87 44.85 30.70
CA GLY A 704 3.88 43.47 30.27
C GLY A 704 2.55 43.12 29.58
N PHE A 705 2.35 41.82 29.35
CA PHE A 705 1.13 41.26 28.71
C PHE A 705 0.17 40.64 29.73
N ASN A 706 0.40 40.77 31.01
CA ASN A 706 -0.34 40.07 32.08
C ASN A 706 -1.82 40.47 32.17
N GLU A 707 -2.16 41.67 31.74
CA GLU A 707 -3.53 42.19 31.81
C GLU A 707 -4.35 41.83 30.54
N GLY A 708 -3.76 41.21 29.51
CA GLY A 708 -4.47 40.78 28.31
C GLY A 708 -5.13 41.92 27.53
N LYS A 709 -4.59 43.13 27.59
CA LYS A 709 -5.16 44.30 26.91
C LYS A 709 -5.08 44.20 25.40
N VAL A 710 -6.17 44.42 24.71
CA VAL A 710 -6.26 44.47 23.27
C VAL A 710 -6.62 45.90 22.86
N LEU A 711 -5.75 46.51 22.04
CA LEU A 711 -6.04 47.82 21.44
C LEU A 711 -6.96 47.65 20.22
N ILE A 712 -8.22 48.08 20.34
CA ILE A 712 -9.23 47.90 19.28
C ILE A 712 -9.13 49.05 18.28
N GLU A 713 -9.06 50.30 18.78
CA GLU A 713 -8.96 51.50 17.92
C GLU A 713 -8.28 52.65 18.66
N THR A 714 -7.79 53.60 17.92
CA THR A 714 -7.32 54.88 18.42
C THR A 714 -8.00 55.99 17.63
N ALA A 715 -8.55 56.99 18.34
CA ALA A 715 -9.14 58.16 17.72
C ALA A 715 -8.55 59.45 18.36
N LEU A 716 -8.48 60.52 17.56
CA LEU A 716 -8.15 61.84 18.12
C LEU A 716 -9.27 62.27 19.06
N PRO A 717 -8.97 62.82 20.25
CA PRO A 717 -9.98 63.17 21.22
C PRO A 717 -10.92 64.26 20.62
N HIS A 718 -12.20 63.93 20.44
CA HIS A 718 -13.25 64.88 20.22
C HIS A 718 -13.78 65.32 21.60
N ARG A 719 -14.08 66.63 21.76
CA ARG A 719 -14.37 67.17 23.09
C ARG A 719 -15.58 66.59 23.82
N ASP A 720 -16.44 65.82 23.18
CA ASP A 720 -17.74 65.40 23.68
C ASP A 720 -18.02 63.89 23.69
N SER A 721 -17.03 63.01 23.47
CA SER A 721 -17.27 61.54 23.54
C SER A 721 -16.57 60.89 24.71
N PRO A 722 -17.29 60.27 25.64
CA PRO A 722 -16.69 59.42 26.67
C PRO A 722 -16.05 58.21 26.02
N ILE A 723 -14.79 57.94 26.32
CA ILE A 723 -14.09 56.71 25.93
C ILE A 723 -14.51 55.64 26.94
N GLU A 724 -15.28 54.67 26.51
CA GLU A 724 -15.52 53.44 27.29
C GLU A 724 -14.21 52.64 27.38
N ARG A 725 -13.69 52.51 28.61
CA ARG A 725 -12.34 52.02 28.85
C ARG A 725 -12.20 50.50 29.02
N GLU A 726 -13.23 49.75 29.20
CA GLU A 726 -13.09 48.26 29.43
C GLU A 726 -14.29 47.50 28.85
N GLN A 727 -14.05 46.82 27.72
CA GLN A 727 -14.91 45.71 27.32
C GLN A 727 -14.10 44.41 27.36
N GLN A 728 -14.66 43.36 27.94
CA GLN A 728 -14.13 42.00 27.76
C GLN A 728 -14.54 41.50 26.39
N VAL A 729 -13.56 41.29 25.51
CA VAL A 729 -13.76 40.76 24.16
C VAL A 729 -13.15 39.35 24.06
N ARG A 730 -13.76 38.51 23.27
CA ARG A 730 -13.20 37.19 22.92
C ARG A 730 -12.32 37.36 21.67
N ILE A 731 -11.23 36.60 21.57
CA ILE A 731 -10.38 36.59 20.36
C ILE A 731 -11.20 36.32 19.09
N ALA A 732 -12.24 35.50 19.19
CA ALA A 732 -13.17 35.23 18.09
C ALA A 732 -13.93 36.45 17.61
N ASP A 733 -14.18 37.40 18.49
CA ASP A 733 -14.94 38.64 18.19
C ASP A 733 -14.07 39.74 17.58
N LEU A 734 -12.75 39.69 17.84
CA LEU A 734 -11.75 40.59 17.27
C LEU A 734 -11.36 40.28 15.82
N GLY A 735 -11.77 39.14 15.33
CA GLY A 735 -11.23 38.57 14.11
C GLY A 735 -12.18 38.42 12.95
N ARG A 736 -12.89 39.40 12.52
CA ARG A 736 -13.17 39.52 11.07
C ARG A 736 -11.94 40.10 10.37
N VAL A 737 -10.87 39.31 10.33
CA VAL A 737 -9.78 39.59 9.39
C VAL A 737 -10.29 39.24 8.01
N GLU A 738 -10.32 40.22 7.17
CA GLU A 738 -10.81 40.19 5.80
C GLU A 738 -10.32 39.04 4.96
N SER A 739 -11.10 38.71 3.94
CA SER A 739 -11.00 37.58 3.04
C SER A 739 -9.57 37.24 2.65
N ARG A 740 -9.26 35.96 2.77
CA ARG A 740 -7.94 35.37 2.68
C ARG A 740 -7.74 34.66 1.38
N GLU A 741 -8.15 35.31 0.32
CA GLU A 741 -7.96 34.75 -1.03
C GLU A 741 -6.50 34.48 -1.37
N ASN A 742 -5.56 35.04 -0.59
CA ASN A 742 -4.12 34.93 -0.81
C ASN A 742 -3.35 34.15 0.27
N SER A 743 -4.02 33.30 1.08
CA SER A 743 -3.35 32.50 2.10
C SER A 743 -3.22 31.04 1.66
N VAL A 744 -2.03 30.46 1.87
CA VAL A 744 -1.73 29.05 1.57
C VAL A 744 -1.23 28.39 2.84
N GLU A 745 -1.80 27.23 3.18
CA GLU A 745 -1.35 26.40 4.29
C GLU A 745 -0.18 25.50 3.83
N VAL A 746 0.99 25.64 4.47
CA VAL A 746 2.16 24.81 4.15
C VAL A 746 2.78 24.27 5.43
N PRO A 747 3.40 23.08 5.40
CA PRO A 747 4.18 22.59 6.54
C PRO A 747 5.45 23.44 6.70
N PRO A 748 5.94 23.67 7.94
CA PRO A 748 7.16 24.44 8.20
C PRO A 748 8.38 23.93 7.42
N SER A 749 8.48 22.63 7.21
CA SER A 749 9.53 21.96 6.43
C SER A 749 9.56 22.32 4.93
N ALA A 750 8.52 22.97 4.42
CA ALA A 750 8.47 23.43 3.03
C ALA A 750 9.12 24.80 2.82
N LEU A 751 9.51 25.51 3.87
CA LEU A 751 10.18 26.81 3.80
C LEU A 751 11.66 26.62 3.50
N VAL A 752 12.13 27.16 2.38
CA VAL A 752 13.51 26.93 1.88
C VAL A 752 14.33 28.20 1.76
N SER A 753 13.74 29.39 1.82
CA SER A 753 14.47 30.66 1.77
C SER A 753 13.74 31.80 2.46
N THR A 754 14.49 32.84 2.86
CA THR A 754 13.96 34.04 3.50
C THR A 754 14.31 35.27 2.70
N SER A 755 13.48 36.32 2.83
CA SER A 755 13.82 37.64 2.36
C SER A 755 14.70 38.37 3.39
N LYS A 756 15.62 39.21 2.95
CA LYS A 756 16.36 40.15 3.82
C LYS A 756 15.41 41.24 4.27
N GLY A 757 15.05 41.29 5.54
CA GLY A 757 14.21 42.36 6.12
C GLY A 757 13.75 42.02 7.54
N PRO A 758 13.27 42.98 8.31
CA PRO A 758 12.75 42.72 9.66
C PRO A 758 11.41 42.01 9.57
N GLY A 759 11.26 40.91 10.32
CA GLY A 759 10.04 40.15 10.41
C GLY A 759 10.17 38.74 9.81
N VAL A 760 9.18 37.91 10.13
CA VAL A 760 9.13 36.52 9.65
C VAL A 760 8.51 36.52 8.25
N ILE A 761 9.30 36.86 7.25
CA ILE A 761 8.91 36.91 5.85
C ILE A 761 9.76 35.89 5.10
N PHE A 762 9.13 35.01 4.36
CA PHE A 762 9.78 33.93 3.63
C PHE A 762 9.45 33.97 2.14
N SER A 763 10.33 33.42 1.33
CA SER A 763 10.04 33.05 -0.06
C SER A 763 10.43 31.59 -0.32
N PHE A 764 9.77 30.96 -1.28
CA PHE A 764 10.15 29.62 -1.72
C PHE A 764 11.32 29.71 -2.71
N GLN A 765 12.14 28.67 -2.75
CA GLN A 765 13.26 28.59 -3.70
C GLN A 765 12.71 28.66 -5.14
N GLY A 766 13.21 29.63 -5.90
CA GLY A 766 12.74 29.89 -7.27
C GLY A 766 11.50 30.78 -7.40
N ASP A 767 10.91 31.22 -6.27
CA ASP A 767 9.79 32.17 -6.25
C ASP A 767 10.27 33.52 -5.66
N THR A 768 10.01 34.60 -6.36
CA THR A 768 10.31 35.97 -5.89
C THR A 768 9.20 36.53 -4.99
N THR A 769 8.11 35.82 -4.85
CA THR A 769 6.96 36.23 -4.03
C THR A 769 7.32 36.15 -2.54
N ARG A 770 7.00 37.16 -1.81
CA ARG A 770 7.20 37.26 -0.34
C ARG A 770 5.94 36.84 0.39
N TYR A 771 6.10 36.05 1.44
CA TYR A 771 5.01 35.55 2.27
C TYR A 771 5.23 35.92 3.73
N ARG A 772 4.17 36.36 4.41
CA ARG A 772 4.17 36.51 5.87
C ARG A 772 3.72 35.20 6.49
N VAL A 773 4.45 34.76 7.51
CA VAL A 773 4.07 33.60 8.33
C VAL A 773 3.22 34.06 9.49
N SER A 774 2.13 33.37 9.73
CA SER A 774 1.29 33.51 10.92
C SER A 774 0.77 32.13 11.36
N ILE A 775 0.49 31.97 12.65
CA ILE A 775 -0.12 30.76 13.17
C ILE A 775 -1.54 31.08 13.61
N ARG A 776 -2.50 30.26 13.19
CA ARG A 776 -3.88 30.38 13.58
C ARG A 776 -4.51 28.98 13.72
N ASP A 777 -5.20 28.74 14.84
CA ASP A 777 -5.82 27.45 15.17
C ASP A 777 -4.84 26.27 15.05
N GLY A 778 -3.60 26.46 15.51
CA GLY A 778 -2.54 25.46 15.42
C GLY A 778 -2.01 25.21 14.00
N LYS A 779 -2.30 26.08 13.02
CA LYS A 779 -1.88 25.98 11.64
C LYS A 779 -0.98 27.14 11.25
N LEU A 780 0.08 26.80 10.50
CA LEU A 780 0.95 27.79 9.88
C LEU A 780 0.28 28.33 8.61
N LEU A 781 0.02 29.62 8.57
CA LEU A 781 -0.53 30.34 7.42
C LEU A 781 0.57 31.16 6.77
N LEU A 782 0.73 30.99 5.47
CA LEU A 782 1.57 31.85 4.63
C LEU A 782 0.66 32.79 3.83
N THR A 783 0.71 34.08 4.17
CA THR A 783 -0.02 35.10 3.44
C THR A 783 0.91 35.75 2.43
N ARG A 784 0.54 35.72 1.16
CA ARG A 784 1.27 36.42 0.09
C ARG A 784 1.27 37.91 0.33
N LEU A 785 2.44 38.54 0.28
CA LEU A 785 2.57 39.97 0.37
C LEU A 785 2.55 40.59 -1.03
N ASP A 786 1.61 41.53 -1.28
CA ASP A 786 1.55 42.27 -2.54
C ASP A 786 2.66 43.35 -2.50
N PRO A 787 3.46 43.50 -3.56
CA PRO A 787 4.50 44.55 -3.65
C PRO A 787 3.98 45.99 -3.41
N LYS A 788 2.70 46.20 -3.57
CA LYS A 788 2.06 47.53 -3.33
C LYS A 788 1.89 47.88 -1.83
N PHE A 789 2.05 46.92 -0.92
CA PHE A 789 1.89 47.14 0.55
C PHE A 789 3.18 47.49 1.29
N GLU A 790 4.34 47.55 0.63
CA GLU A 790 5.61 47.86 1.30
C GLU A 790 5.67 49.27 1.89
N GLY A 791 4.86 50.23 1.39
CA GLY A 791 4.91 51.62 1.83
C GLY A 791 4.14 51.98 3.12
N THR A 792 3.27 51.09 3.61
CA THR A 792 2.44 51.36 4.80
C THR A 792 3.01 50.80 6.09
N TYR A 793 3.98 49.90 6.01
CA TYR A 793 4.49 49.15 7.19
C TYR A 793 5.58 49.88 7.95
N GLU A 794 6.36 50.71 7.33
CA GLU A 794 7.40 51.47 8.05
C GLU A 794 6.81 52.49 9.04
N LYS A 795 5.61 53.03 8.78
CA LYS A 795 4.94 53.94 9.67
C LYS A 795 4.27 53.29 10.91
N GLN A 796 3.95 52.03 10.83
CA GLN A 796 3.37 51.28 11.99
C GLN A 796 4.42 50.72 12.95
N GLN A 797 5.67 50.54 12.52
CA GLN A 797 6.75 50.11 13.41
C GLN A 797 7.24 51.18 14.38
N GLU A 798 7.02 52.46 14.13
CA GLU A 798 7.35 53.54 15.09
C GLU A 798 6.33 53.64 16.22
N LEU A 799 5.15 53.02 16.09
CA LEU A 799 4.08 53.05 17.12
C LEU A 799 4.07 51.81 18.02
N PHE A 800 4.73 50.72 17.62
CA PHE A 800 4.87 49.46 18.36
C PHE A 800 6.39 49.20 18.66
#